data_09ca33207723eb43e9e06ef4d8fe4ee5
#
_entry.id   09ca33207723eb43e9e06ef4d8fe4ee5
#
_cell.length_a   1.000
_cell.length_b   1.000
_cell.length_c   1.000
_cell.angle_alpha   90.00
_cell.angle_beta   90.00
_cell.angle_gamma   90.00
#
_symmetry.space_group_name_H-M   'P 1'
#
loop_
_entity.id
_entity.type
_entity.pdbx_description
1 polymer ?
#
loop_
_entity_poly.entity_id
_entity_poly.type
_entity_poly.pdbx_seq_one_letter_code
_entity_poly.pdbx_strand_id
1 'polypeptide(L)'
;MRRLCLLLVALGGVRCATADAITIATGMLDLVIAEDATLQSLTLTGSEQELARAGMPTAYAHLASTDQPIAATAAAAEGGRITWSFGDSGISAVISWKEVGGMPILTLEEIAGEPVQLDFLVLPLAEGGALRAGGHAVEYADGPGVALIGGTQECWVHADATPRLFASYVAGVSTFPLQAAVIAAPWTEIPQAIMAAEARFGIRVGMKAKLSDAARGSYLMISGVSHYNIDTVIDWAKRGGFGSILMIYGTWGHFGRHYAVPEATSPGGIEQLRAAVERIHDAGLLAGAHMFSSKQPKTTVLNQGDADPRFYEDLHLTLAEPLAADADRLVTTEPPSDWPVTTGTRDIRINGEMMVYTALSLEPSFGFTGLQRGMYGSTARAHEAEAEVAHVKTDESRGIFIIDQATDLLDEHSGDIARTYNAAGFDWIYFDGAEDVHEPRWFTTSNAQVAVIEKLEREPALVQMASSSPFSWHLATRVGQRDYFWVSPSYKDEVDDAVAKSWPRARRELMVADFGWFPLREGGEHVPPTQVDDAEYLCARALATDSAYSILTGVDGMRRVPSLDAILHLMQRYEHHKFAGAFDEALKERIREPHRDWMLIERPGEEPRVVAAREMPYVGGTSHLVRAFMTEAAHQGVTTVSLAPVRGHAELEFSLDPRRLTFTD
;
A
#
# COMPACT_ATOMS: atom_id res chain seq x y z
N MET A 1 50.13 65.37 -10.48
CA MET A 1 50.23 64.83 -11.83
C MET A 1 50.18 63.29 -11.73
N ARG A 2 49.37 62.68 -12.58
CA ARG A 2 49.09 61.26 -12.76
C ARG A 2 48.38 60.54 -11.62
N ARG A 3 47.04 60.47 -11.78
CA ARG A 3 46.15 59.55 -11.11
C ARG A 3 46.39 58.12 -11.65
N LEU A 4 46.60 57.19 -10.73
CA LEU A 4 46.61 55.78 -11.03
C LEU A 4 45.24 55.22 -10.74
N CYS A 5 44.44 54.86 -11.76
CA CYS A 5 43.22 54.06 -11.63
C CYS A 5 43.63 52.59 -11.40
N LEU A 6 43.30 52.04 -10.22
CA LEU A 6 43.29 50.61 -10.00
C LEU A 6 41.99 50.06 -10.61
N LEU A 7 42.13 49.24 -11.65
CA LEU A 7 41.07 48.40 -12.18
C LEU A 7 41.05 47.11 -11.34
N LEU A 8 39.99 46.94 -10.52
CA LEU A 8 39.66 45.66 -9.91
C LEU A 8 39.07 44.77 -11.04
N VAL A 9 39.84 43.80 -11.50
CA VAL A 9 39.32 42.71 -12.31
C VAL A 9 38.67 41.72 -11.36
N ALA A 10 37.36 41.70 -11.36
CA ALA A 10 36.58 40.61 -10.75
C ALA A 10 36.87 39.34 -11.59
N LEU A 11 37.63 38.42 -11.04
CA LEU A 11 37.74 37.06 -11.54
C LEU A 11 36.41 36.34 -11.30
N GLY A 12 35.45 36.58 -12.20
CA GLY A 12 34.33 35.66 -12.39
C GLY A 12 34.92 34.33 -12.88
N GLY A 13 34.74 33.29 -12.12
CA GLY A 13 35.12 31.94 -12.56
C GLY A 13 34.32 31.59 -13.81
N VAL A 14 34.96 31.72 -14.96
CA VAL A 14 34.45 31.14 -16.20
C VAL A 14 34.49 29.63 -16.02
N ARG A 15 33.35 29.02 -15.75
CA ARG A 15 33.17 27.59 -16.00
C ARG A 15 33.40 27.39 -17.49
N CYS A 16 34.48 26.73 -17.83
CA CYS A 16 34.72 26.26 -19.18
C CYS A 16 33.64 25.21 -19.44
N ALA A 17 32.54 25.60 -20.07
CA ALA A 17 31.66 24.65 -20.74
C ALA A 17 32.51 24.03 -21.87
N THR A 18 32.80 22.74 -21.79
CA THR A 18 33.30 21.98 -22.91
C THR A 18 32.27 22.13 -24.03
N ALA A 19 32.71 22.37 -25.26
CA ALA A 19 31.88 22.88 -26.36
C ALA A 19 30.73 21.97 -26.81
N ASP A 20 30.57 20.78 -26.23
CA ASP A 20 29.72 19.69 -26.75
C ASP A 20 28.86 19.00 -25.68
N ALA A 21 28.71 19.53 -24.45
CA ALA A 21 27.84 18.98 -23.40
C ALA A 21 26.34 19.30 -23.63
N ILE A 22 25.48 18.31 -23.42
CA ILE A 22 24.02 18.47 -23.49
C ILE A 22 23.54 19.13 -22.20
N THR A 23 22.92 20.30 -22.33
CA THR A 23 22.35 21.04 -21.18
C THR A 23 20.84 21.07 -21.28
N ILE A 24 20.16 20.58 -20.25
CA ILE A 24 18.72 20.72 -20.00
C ILE A 24 18.56 21.73 -18.88
N ALA A 25 18.30 22.99 -19.25
CA ALA A 25 18.07 24.08 -18.31
C ALA A 25 16.57 24.40 -18.24
N THR A 26 16.02 24.44 -17.04
CA THR A 26 14.59 24.67 -16.79
C THR A 26 14.37 25.60 -15.59
N GLY A 27 13.13 25.93 -15.27
CA GLY A 27 12.79 26.73 -14.10
C GLY A 27 13.13 26.10 -12.75
N MET A 28 13.35 24.78 -12.68
CA MET A 28 13.67 24.06 -11.43
C MET A 28 15.12 23.61 -11.34
N LEU A 29 15.71 23.19 -12.46
CA LEU A 29 17.02 22.55 -12.42
C LEU A 29 17.82 22.79 -13.70
N ASP A 30 19.14 22.64 -13.56
CA ASP A 30 20.09 22.53 -14.65
C ASP A 30 20.72 21.12 -14.61
N LEU A 31 20.55 20.35 -15.70
CA LEU A 31 21.09 19.01 -15.87
C LEU A 31 22.08 19.01 -17.03
N VAL A 32 23.32 18.60 -16.79
CA VAL A 32 24.39 18.58 -17.79
C VAL A 32 24.90 17.16 -18.00
N ILE A 33 24.84 16.70 -19.25
CA ILE A 33 25.26 15.36 -19.67
C ILE A 33 26.38 15.52 -20.68
N ALA A 34 27.48 14.78 -20.50
CA ALA A 34 28.61 14.78 -21.42
C ALA A 34 28.32 13.98 -22.70
N GLU A 35 29.14 14.19 -23.76
CA GLU A 35 29.07 13.40 -25.00
C GLU A 35 29.31 11.90 -24.81
N ASP A 36 30.02 11.50 -23.74
CA ASP A 36 30.22 10.10 -23.36
C ASP A 36 29.05 9.50 -22.55
N ALA A 37 27.90 10.18 -22.53
CA ALA A 37 26.72 9.82 -21.83
C ALA A 37 26.84 9.77 -20.29
N THR A 38 27.84 10.42 -19.71
CA THR A 38 27.97 10.54 -18.25
C THR A 38 27.30 11.81 -17.71
N LEU A 39 26.75 11.73 -16.52
CA LEU A 39 26.22 12.89 -15.81
C LEU A 39 27.37 13.77 -15.35
N GLN A 40 27.35 15.06 -15.69
CA GLN A 40 28.36 16.02 -15.27
C GLN A 40 27.88 16.89 -14.11
N SER A 41 26.65 17.35 -14.18
CA SER A 41 26.08 18.24 -13.16
C SER A 41 24.56 18.09 -13.07
N LEU A 42 24.03 18.22 -11.86
CA LEU A 42 22.61 18.41 -11.55
C LEU A 42 22.53 19.42 -10.40
N THR A 43 21.99 20.59 -10.68
CA THR A 43 21.83 21.67 -9.67
C THR A 43 20.39 22.21 -9.68
N LEU A 44 19.94 22.75 -8.56
CA LEU A 44 18.73 23.56 -8.56
C LEU A 44 19.01 24.88 -9.29
N THR A 45 18.05 25.37 -10.07
CA THR A 45 18.17 26.66 -10.74
C THR A 45 18.46 27.77 -9.73
N GLY A 46 19.56 28.50 -9.94
CA GLY A 46 20.02 29.54 -9.04
C GLY A 46 20.78 29.06 -7.79
N SER A 47 21.09 27.77 -7.70
CA SER A 47 21.94 27.20 -6.65
C SER A 47 23.28 26.72 -7.23
N GLU A 48 24.32 26.82 -6.43
CA GLU A 48 25.64 26.24 -6.75
C GLU A 48 25.83 24.83 -6.16
N GLN A 49 24.84 24.33 -5.41
CA GLN A 49 24.93 23.02 -4.76
C GLN A 49 24.81 21.91 -5.80
N GLU A 50 25.88 21.12 -5.93
CA GLU A 50 25.93 19.97 -6.84
C GLU A 50 25.22 18.77 -6.23
N LEU A 51 24.23 18.21 -6.94
CA LEU A 51 23.46 17.04 -6.56
C LEU A 51 23.82 15.79 -7.37
N ALA A 52 24.60 15.93 -8.44
CA ALA A 52 25.05 14.81 -9.26
C ALA A 52 26.27 14.12 -8.64
N ARG A 53 26.37 12.82 -8.85
CA ARG A 53 27.61 12.07 -8.80
C ARG A 53 28.22 12.05 -10.20
N ALA A 54 29.06 13.04 -10.46
CA ALA A 54 29.65 13.26 -11.78
C ALA A 54 30.44 12.05 -12.30
N GLY A 55 30.47 11.90 -13.64
CA GLY A 55 31.24 10.86 -14.34
C GLY A 55 30.56 9.48 -14.36
N MET A 56 29.32 9.37 -13.88
CA MET A 56 28.55 8.12 -13.92
C MET A 56 27.61 8.10 -15.13
N PRO A 57 27.39 6.92 -15.77
CA PRO A 57 26.48 6.80 -16.91
C PRO A 57 25.03 7.20 -16.58
N THR A 58 24.35 7.80 -17.55
CA THR A 58 22.96 8.28 -17.46
C THR A 58 21.96 7.35 -18.14
N ALA A 59 22.40 6.27 -18.79
CA ALA A 59 21.54 5.25 -19.37
C ALA A 59 22.22 3.88 -19.42
N TYR A 60 21.43 2.79 -19.36
CA TYR A 60 21.90 1.42 -19.48
C TYR A 60 20.94 0.58 -20.32
N ALA A 61 21.50 -0.34 -21.13
CA ALA A 61 20.74 -1.38 -21.83
C ALA A 61 21.05 -2.75 -21.24
N HIS A 62 20.01 -3.56 -21.02
CA HIS A 62 20.10 -4.93 -20.53
C HIS A 62 19.70 -5.89 -21.67
N LEU A 63 20.54 -6.89 -21.92
CA LEU A 63 20.30 -7.92 -22.90
C LEU A 63 20.05 -9.28 -22.22
N ALA A 64 19.19 -10.09 -22.81
CA ALA A 64 18.98 -11.47 -22.33
C ALA A 64 20.26 -12.34 -22.38
N SER A 65 21.24 -11.94 -23.23
CA SER A 65 22.50 -12.67 -23.43
C SER A 65 23.63 -12.26 -22.48
N THR A 66 23.44 -11.24 -21.63
CA THR A 66 24.49 -10.72 -20.74
C THR A 66 23.98 -10.55 -19.32
N ASP A 67 24.79 -10.93 -18.33
CA ASP A 67 24.46 -10.74 -16.90
C ASP A 67 24.62 -9.29 -16.43
N GLN A 68 25.37 -8.48 -17.17
CA GLN A 68 25.67 -7.10 -16.78
C GLN A 68 25.04 -6.12 -17.77
N PRO A 69 24.50 -4.99 -17.27
CA PRO A 69 23.99 -3.93 -18.13
C PRO A 69 25.11 -3.26 -18.92
N ILE A 70 24.82 -2.84 -20.13
CA ILE A 70 25.70 -2.09 -21.01
C ILE A 70 25.43 -0.61 -20.80
N ALA A 71 26.41 0.14 -20.28
CA ALA A 71 26.28 1.58 -20.14
C ALA A 71 26.25 2.28 -21.50
N ALA A 72 25.50 3.36 -21.62
CA ALA A 72 25.62 4.25 -22.78
C ALA A 72 27.02 4.82 -22.84
N THR A 73 27.59 4.88 -24.08
CA THR A 73 28.95 5.33 -24.34
C THR A 73 29.01 6.63 -25.14
N ALA A 74 27.85 7.06 -25.67
CA ALA A 74 27.73 8.34 -26.35
C ALA A 74 26.30 8.91 -26.20
N ALA A 75 26.27 10.24 -26.11
CA ALA A 75 25.04 11.05 -26.12
C ALA A 75 25.17 12.13 -27.18
N ALA A 76 24.23 12.19 -28.12
CA ALA A 76 24.20 13.23 -29.15
C ALA A 76 22.85 13.97 -29.09
N ALA A 77 22.89 15.31 -29.11
CA ALA A 77 21.68 16.14 -29.10
C ALA A 77 21.48 16.84 -30.44
N GLU A 78 20.28 16.68 -31.00
CA GLU A 78 19.86 17.39 -32.21
C GLU A 78 18.37 17.73 -32.13
N GLY A 79 18.01 19.00 -32.37
CA GLY A 79 16.62 19.43 -32.47
C GLY A 79 15.76 19.17 -31.22
N GLY A 80 16.34 19.19 -30.02
CA GLY A 80 15.63 18.89 -28.75
C GLY A 80 15.47 17.40 -28.45
N ARG A 81 16.13 16.55 -29.22
CA ARG A 81 16.22 15.10 -29.00
C ARG A 81 17.62 14.71 -28.56
N ILE A 82 17.73 13.71 -27.74
CA ILE A 82 18.97 13.10 -27.27
C ILE A 82 18.97 11.65 -27.74
N THR A 83 20.03 11.24 -28.42
CA THR A 83 20.24 9.85 -28.82
C THR A 83 21.30 9.22 -27.94
N TRP A 84 20.94 8.18 -27.21
CA TRP A 84 21.88 7.31 -26.50
C TRP A 84 22.40 6.22 -27.42
N SER A 85 23.71 5.95 -27.36
CA SER A 85 24.34 4.83 -28.05
C SER A 85 25.06 3.93 -27.06
N PHE A 86 24.93 2.61 -27.21
CA PHE A 86 25.44 1.61 -26.26
C PHE A 86 26.59 0.80 -26.86
N GLY A 87 27.63 1.50 -27.29
CA GLY A 87 28.83 0.90 -27.89
C GLY A 87 28.51 0.05 -29.12
N ASP A 88 29.17 -1.12 -29.22
CA ASP A 88 29.00 -2.05 -30.33
C ASP A 88 27.80 -2.99 -30.20
N SER A 89 26.91 -2.75 -29.23
CA SER A 89 25.73 -3.61 -28.98
C SER A 89 24.66 -3.57 -30.07
N GLY A 90 24.69 -2.56 -30.94
CA GLY A 90 23.64 -2.29 -31.92
C GLY A 90 22.37 -1.67 -31.31
N ILE A 91 22.40 -1.33 -30.02
CA ILE A 91 21.29 -0.67 -29.32
C ILE A 91 21.47 0.85 -29.38
N SER A 92 20.39 1.56 -29.65
CA SER A 92 20.28 3.01 -29.43
C SER A 92 18.87 3.39 -28.97
N ALA A 93 18.75 4.55 -28.32
CA ALA A 93 17.46 5.07 -27.87
C ALA A 93 17.36 6.57 -28.14
N VAL A 94 16.18 7.02 -28.55
CA VAL A 94 15.88 8.43 -28.81
C VAL A 94 14.94 8.95 -27.74
N ILE A 95 15.36 10.02 -27.06
CA ILE A 95 14.62 10.70 -26.01
C ILE A 95 14.44 12.15 -26.41
N SER A 96 13.20 12.64 -26.40
CA SER A 96 12.92 14.07 -26.45
C SER A 96 12.70 14.62 -25.05
N TRP A 97 12.85 15.92 -24.87
CA TRP A 97 12.49 16.57 -23.63
C TRP A 97 11.79 17.91 -23.85
N LYS A 98 10.97 18.30 -22.88
CA LYS A 98 10.32 19.60 -22.84
C LYS A 98 10.16 20.07 -21.40
N GLU A 99 10.21 21.37 -21.19
CA GLU A 99 9.87 21.97 -19.91
C GLU A 99 8.35 22.08 -19.75
N VAL A 100 7.83 21.64 -18.59
CA VAL A 100 6.43 21.83 -18.21
C VAL A 100 6.37 22.20 -16.73
N GLY A 101 5.89 23.41 -16.42
CA GLY A 101 5.79 23.89 -15.04
C GLY A 101 7.15 23.98 -14.31
N GLY A 102 8.22 24.28 -15.05
CA GLY A 102 9.57 24.33 -14.51
C GLY A 102 10.32 23.00 -14.50
N MET A 103 9.63 21.86 -14.71
CA MET A 103 10.22 20.53 -14.72
C MET A 103 10.59 20.08 -16.14
N PRO A 104 11.74 19.43 -16.37
CA PRO A 104 11.96 18.69 -17.61
C PRO A 104 11.17 17.38 -17.58
N ILE A 105 10.37 17.16 -18.61
CA ILE A 105 9.73 15.88 -18.91
C ILE A 105 10.49 15.24 -20.07
N LEU A 106 11.12 14.11 -19.80
CA LEU A 106 11.82 13.32 -20.79
C LEU A 106 10.85 12.25 -21.34
N THR A 107 10.88 12.06 -22.65
CA THR A 107 10.02 11.10 -23.35
C THR A 107 10.89 10.15 -24.16
N LEU A 108 10.86 8.87 -23.83
CA LEU A 108 11.43 7.81 -24.65
C LEU A 108 10.52 7.60 -25.86
N GLU A 109 11.03 7.90 -27.06
CA GLU A 109 10.26 7.87 -28.31
C GLU A 109 10.54 6.61 -29.13
N GLU A 110 11.80 6.14 -29.13
CA GLU A 110 12.25 5.06 -30.00
C GLU A 110 13.40 4.28 -29.36
N ILE A 111 13.43 2.98 -29.60
CA ILE A 111 14.53 2.08 -29.31
C ILE A 111 14.88 1.34 -30.59
N ALA A 112 16.16 1.34 -30.98
CA ALA A 112 16.70 0.42 -31.97
C ALA A 112 17.40 -0.73 -31.24
N GLY A 113 17.31 -1.94 -31.80
CA GLY A 113 17.76 -3.17 -31.15
C GLY A 113 16.70 -3.77 -30.22
N GLU A 114 17.04 -4.85 -29.52
CA GLU A 114 16.10 -5.64 -28.71
C GLU A 114 16.60 -5.80 -27.26
N PRO A 115 16.69 -4.72 -26.46
CA PRO A 115 16.98 -4.85 -25.05
C PRO A 115 15.79 -5.46 -24.31
N VAL A 116 16.04 -6.31 -23.31
CA VAL A 116 14.98 -6.80 -22.40
C VAL A 116 14.57 -5.70 -21.41
N GLN A 117 15.48 -4.77 -21.10
CA GLN A 117 15.24 -3.56 -20.32
C GLN A 117 16.15 -2.44 -20.82
N LEU A 118 15.65 -1.22 -20.79
CA LEU A 118 16.42 -0.01 -21.07
C LEU A 118 16.16 1.02 -19.97
N ASP A 119 17.19 1.32 -19.18
CA ASP A 119 17.18 2.45 -18.25
C ASP A 119 17.47 3.70 -19.08
N PHE A 120 16.43 4.33 -19.59
CA PHE A 120 16.54 5.45 -20.52
C PHE A 120 16.92 6.77 -19.85
N LEU A 121 16.75 6.84 -18.53
CA LEU A 121 17.24 7.92 -17.68
C LEU A 121 17.71 7.35 -16.35
N VAL A 122 18.96 7.61 -16.02
CA VAL A 122 19.52 7.34 -14.70
C VAL A 122 20.07 8.65 -14.15
N LEU A 123 19.71 8.95 -12.92
CA LEU A 123 20.23 10.08 -12.17
C LEU A 123 21.14 9.55 -11.05
N PRO A 124 22.45 9.43 -11.31
CA PRO A 124 23.41 9.14 -10.26
C PRO A 124 23.56 10.37 -9.36
N LEU A 125 23.14 10.27 -8.11
CA LEU A 125 23.08 11.38 -7.18
C LEU A 125 24.25 11.37 -6.20
N ALA A 126 24.58 12.53 -5.65
CA ALA A 126 25.67 12.71 -4.70
C ALA A 126 25.48 11.84 -3.45
N GLU A 127 26.56 11.46 -2.80
CA GLU A 127 26.53 10.69 -1.55
C GLU A 127 25.88 11.48 -0.40
N GLY A 128 25.33 10.76 0.58
CA GLY A 128 24.66 11.37 1.74
C GLY A 128 23.17 11.64 1.54
N GLY A 129 22.63 11.39 0.35
CA GLY A 129 21.18 11.46 0.09
C GLY A 129 20.43 10.26 0.69
N ALA A 130 19.26 10.49 1.25
CA ALA A 130 18.37 9.47 1.80
C ALA A 130 17.20 9.19 0.86
N LEU A 131 16.99 7.91 0.50
CA LEU A 131 15.85 7.50 -0.31
C LEU A 131 14.52 7.75 0.41
N ARG A 132 13.55 8.31 -0.33
CA ARG A 132 12.21 8.67 0.09
C ARG A 132 11.17 8.28 -0.96
N ALA A 133 9.90 8.42 -0.59
CA ALA A 133 8.78 8.34 -1.52
C ALA A 133 8.78 7.03 -2.35
N GLY A 134 8.93 5.87 -1.69
CA GLY A 134 8.93 4.58 -2.38
C GLY A 134 10.11 4.38 -3.35
N GLY A 135 11.20 5.15 -3.20
CA GLY A 135 12.33 5.14 -4.12
C GLY A 135 12.19 6.14 -5.28
N HIS A 136 11.17 7.00 -5.26
CA HIS A 136 10.98 8.07 -6.25
C HIS A 136 11.77 9.34 -5.96
N ALA A 137 12.28 9.52 -4.73
CA ALA A 137 12.97 10.74 -4.33
C ALA A 137 14.18 10.47 -3.45
N VAL A 138 15.08 11.45 -3.44
CA VAL A 138 16.26 11.52 -2.56
C VAL A 138 16.23 12.85 -1.82
N GLU A 139 16.34 12.80 -0.49
CA GLU A 139 16.44 13.95 0.41
C GLU A 139 17.88 14.13 0.86
N TYR A 140 18.38 15.37 0.87
CA TYR A 140 19.66 15.73 1.45
C TYR A 140 19.51 16.52 2.74
N ALA A 141 20.42 16.30 3.68
CA ALA A 141 20.37 16.93 5.01
C ALA A 141 20.39 18.48 4.97
N ASP A 142 20.94 19.06 3.92
CA ASP A 142 21.05 20.51 3.73
C ASP A 142 19.83 21.15 3.03
N GLY A 143 18.76 20.39 2.90
CA GLY A 143 17.45 20.86 2.47
C GLY A 143 17.05 20.69 1.01
N PRO A 144 17.91 20.35 0.02
CA PRO A 144 17.46 20.04 -1.33
C PRO A 144 16.91 18.62 -1.42
N GLY A 145 16.11 18.39 -2.47
CA GLY A 145 15.64 17.07 -2.86
C GLY A 145 15.61 16.91 -4.37
N VAL A 146 15.74 15.66 -4.83
CA VAL A 146 15.58 15.27 -6.23
C VAL A 146 14.53 14.18 -6.30
N ALA A 147 13.58 14.27 -7.26
CA ALA A 147 12.62 13.21 -7.50
C ALA A 147 12.53 12.87 -8.99
N LEU A 148 12.16 11.62 -9.26
CA LEU A 148 11.92 11.08 -10.59
C LEU A 148 10.54 10.43 -10.60
N ILE A 149 9.64 10.93 -11.46
CA ILE A 149 8.23 10.52 -11.50
C ILE A 149 7.91 9.95 -12.89
N GLY A 150 7.51 8.69 -12.96
CA GLY A 150 7.05 8.04 -14.19
C GLY A 150 5.63 8.46 -14.56
N GLY A 151 5.36 8.58 -15.86
CA GLY A 151 4.04 9.01 -16.36
C GLY A 151 2.95 7.94 -16.25
N THR A 152 3.31 6.66 -16.24
CA THR A 152 2.40 5.52 -16.16
C THR A 152 3.02 4.38 -15.35
N GLN A 153 2.22 3.39 -14.97
CA GLN A 153 2.70 2.17 -14.31
C GLN A 153 3.66 1.32 -15.18
N GLU A 154 3.67 1.56 -16.48
CA GLU A 154 4.55 0.88 -17.44
C GLU A 154 5.96 1.48 -17.48
N CYS A 155 6.15 2.69 -16.96
CA CYS A 155 7.45 3.29 -16.74
C CYS A 155 7.98 2.85 -15.37
N TRP A 156 8.91 1.91 -15.36
CA TRP A 156 9.46 1.42 -14.10
C TRP A 156 10.42 2.44 -13.48
N VAL A 157 9.90 3.22 -12.53
CA VAL A 157 10.74 4.10 -11.71
C VAL A 157 11.16 3.36 -10.46
N HIS A 158 12.47 3.33 -10.20
CA HIS A 158 13.04 2.65 -9.05
C HIS A 158 14.35 3.30 -8.61
N ALA A 159 14.89 2.86 -7.49
CA ALA A 159 16.18 3.32 -6.96
C ALA A 159 17.00 2.14 -6.46
N ASP A 160 18.31 2.32 -6.39
CA ASP A 160 19.20 1.39 -5.72
C ASP A 160 19.76 1.95 -4.40
N ALA A 161 20.53 1.11 -3.69
CA ALA A 161 21.10 1.47 -2.38
C ALA A 161 22.12 2.61 -2.42
N THR A 162 22.77 2.82 -3.58
CA THR A 162 23.50 4.04 -3.87
C THR A 162 22.50 5.01 -4.47
N PRO A 163 22.37 6.27 -4.02
CA PRO A 163 21.24 7.11 -4.44
C PRO A 163 21.27 7.37 -5.95
N ARG A 164 20.79 6.40 -6.73
CA ARG A 164 20.52 6.49 -8.17
C ARG A 164 19.03 6.27 -8.38
N LEU A 165 18.42 7.17 -9.15
CA LEU A 165 17.03 7.04 -9.59
C LEU A 165 17.02 6.61 -11.05
N PHE A 166 16.14 5.67 -11.38
CA PHE A 166 16.03 5.06 -12.71
C PHE A 166 14.62 5.25 -13.26
N ALA A 167 14.52 5.57 -14.54
CA ALA A 167 13.31 5.44 -15.34
C ALA A 167 13.57 4.45 -16.47
N SER A 168 12.83 3.36 -16.51
CA SER A 168 13.15 2.19 -17.34
C SER A 168 11.97 1.77 -18.21
N TYR A 169 12.31 1.38 -19.43
CA TYR A 169 11.49 0.56 -20.32
C TYR A 169 11.77 -0.92 -20.03
N VAL A 170 10.74 -1.75 -20.07
CA VAL A 170 10.85 -3.22 -19.95
C VAL A 170 10.08 -3.87 -21.09
N ALA A 171 10.75 -4.70 -21.87
CA ALA A 171 10.15 -5.40 -23.01
C ALA A 171 8.98 -6.30 -22.54
N GLY A 172 7.90 -6.33 -23.32
CA GLY A 172 6.68 -7.08 -22.98
C GLY A 172 5.77 -6.42 -21.94
N VAL A 173 6.20 -5.30 -21.33
CA VAL A 173 5.39 -4.51 -20.38
C VAL A 173 5.18 -3.09 -20.87
N SER A 174 6.27 -2.40 -21.19
CA SER A 174 6.25 -0.97 -21.51
C SER A 174 5.73 -0.71 -22.93
N THR A 175 4.91 0.32 -23.08
CA THR A 175 4.44 0.84 -24.37
C THR A 175 4.95 2.25 -24.61
N PHE A 176 5.10 2.64 -25.88
CA PHE A 176 5.52 3.98 -26.25
C PHE A 176 4.35 4.95 -26.40
N PRO A 177 4.54 6.26 -26.10
CA PRO A 177 5.75 6.86 -25.52
C PRO A 177 5.82 6.70 -24.00
N LEU A 178 7.03 6.44 -23.45
CA LEU A 178 7.26 6.46 -22.00
C LEU A 178 7.74 7.83 -21.55
N GLN A 179 7.23 8.32 -20.43
CA GLN A 179 7.57 9.64 -19.91
C GLN A 179 8.04 9.57 -18.46
N ALA A 180 9.02 10.42 -18.14
CA ALA A 180 9.47 10.65 -16.78
C ALA A 180 9.75 12.14 -16.54
N ALA A 181 9.30 12.68 -15.40
CA ALA A 181 9.60 14.02 -14.96
C ALA A 181 10.75 14.01 -13.95
N VAL A 182 11.72 14.92 -14.11
CA VAL A 182 12.78 15.17 -13.13
C VAL A 182 12.42 16.41 -12.33
N ILE A 183 12.53 16.31 -11.03
CA ILE A 183 12.22 17.38 -10.07
C ILE A 183 13.47 17.62 -9.24
N ALA A 184 13.87 18.89 -9.06
CA ALA A 184 14.82 19.30 -8.05
C ALA A 184 14.29 20.56 -7.35
N ALA A 185 14.17 20.53 -6.03
CA ALA A 185 13.58 21.62 -5.24
C ALA A 185 14.08 21.56 -3.79
N PRO A 186 13.87 22.61 -2.98
CA PRO A 186 13.95 22.48 -1.53
C PRO A 186 13.07 21.32 -1.05
N TRP A 187 13.54 20.53 -0.08
CA TRP A 187 12.80 19.31 0.33
C TRP A 187 11.36 19.59 0.76
N THR A 188 11.12 20.72 1.40
CA THR A 188 9.77 21.15 1.82
C THR A 188 8.81 21.42 0.65
N GLU A 189 9.33 21.62 -0.56
CA GLU A 189 8.55 21.87 -1.78
C GLU A 189 8.40 20.62 -2.67
N ILE A 190 9.17 19.55 -2.39
CA ILE A 190 9.11 18.29 -3.15
C ILE A 190 7.69 17.71 -3.21
N PRO A 191 6.89 17.65 -2.13
CA PRO A 191 5.53 17.12 -2.22
C PRO A 191 4.64 17.90 -3.21
N GLN A 192 4.74 19.22 -3.25
CA GLN A 192 3.98 20.05 -4.18
C GLN A 192 4.44 19.88 -5.62
N ALA A 193 5.75 19.73 -5.82
CA ALA A 193 6.30 19.48 -7.15
C ALA A 193 5.93 18.09 -7.69
N ILE A 194 5.93 17.06 -6.84
CA ILE A 194 5.42 15.72 -7.17
C ILE A 194 3.94 15.81 -7.56
N MET A 195 3.11 16.48 -6.76
CA MET A 195 1.69 16.67 -7.06
C MET A 195 1.46 17.35 -8.42
N ALA A 196 2.31 18.31 -8.79
CA ALA A 196 2.24 18.96 -10.10
C ALA A 196 2.62 18.00 -11.25
N ALA A 197 3.62 17.14 -11.06
CA ALA A 197 4.00 16.10 -12.02
C ALA A 197 2.89 15.04 -12.18
N GLU A 198 2.32 14.57 -11.06
CA GLU A 198 1.18 13.63 -11.05
C GLU A 198 -0.02 14.20 -11.81
N ALA A 199 -0.39 15.44 -11.53
CA ALA A 199 -1.47 16.12 -12.25
C ALA A 199 -1.17 16.27 -13.76
N ARG A 200 0.09 16.51 -14.13
CA ARG A 200 0.50 16.60 -15.54
C ARG A 200 0.38 15.27 -16.28
N PHE A 201 0.66 14.17 -15.60
CA PHE A 201 0.54 12.82 -16.16
C PHE A 201 -0.88 12.24 -16.05
N GLY A 202 -1.79 12.91 -15.35
CA GLY A 202 -3.14 12.41 -15.10
C GLY A 202 -3.18 11.28 -14.06
N ILE A 203 -2.15 11.15 -13.23
CA ILE A 203 -2.12 10.17 -12.15
C ILE A 203 -3.18 10.57 -11.11
N ARG A 204 -4.13 9.68 -10.89
CA ARG A 204 -5.24 9.89 -9.96
C ARG A 204 -4.79 9.59 -8.53
N VAL A 205 -5.42 10.22 -7.54
CA VAL A 205 -5.12 10.12 -6.10
C VAL A 205 -3.87 10.91 -5.71
N GLY A 206 -2.70 10.37 -5.93
CA GLY A 206 -1.42 11.06 -5.81
C GLY A 206 -1.10 11.67 -4.45
N MET A 207 -0.15 12.58 -4.46
CA MET A 207 0.32 13.32 -3.29
C MET A 207 -0.78 14.17 -2.64
N LYS A 208 -1.74 14.67 -3.44
CA LYS A 208 -2.90 15.43 -2.94
C LYS A 208 -3.68 14.67 -1.87
N ALA A 209 -3.96 13.38 -2.11
CA ALA A 209 -4.69 12.55 -1.17
C ALA A 209 -3.85 12.21 0.08
N LYS A 210 -2.53 11.99 -0.08
CA LYS A 210 -1.60 11.76 1.05
C LYS A 210 -1.56 12.92 2.04
N LEU A 211 -1.67 14.15 1.53
CA LEU A 211 -1.65 15.39 2.34
C LEU A 211 -3.03 15.80 2.86
N SER A 212 -4.08 15.05 2.58
CA SER A 212 -5.44 15.38 3.00
C SER A 212 -5.70 15.04 4.47
N ASP A 213 -6.64 15.75 5.11
CA ASP A 213 -7.11 15.40 6.46
C ASP A 213 -7.77 14.02 6.48
N ALA A 214 -8.39 13.59 5.38
CA ALA A 214 -8.96 12.25 5.27
C ALA A 214 -7.90 11.15 5.48
N ALA A 215 -6.64 11.36 5.02
CA ALA A 215 -5.56 10.41 5.24
C ALA A 215 -5.19 10.24 6.72
N ARG A 216 -5.41 11.26 7.56
CA ARG A 216 -5.11 11.25 9.00
C ARG A 216 -6.24 10.64 9.84
N GLY A 217 -7.46 10.54 9.30
CA GLY A 217 -8.64 10.04 10.01
C GLY A 217 -8.61 8.55 10.23
N SER A 218 -8.84 8.09 11.45
CA SER A 218 -9.03 6.67 11.76
C SER A 218 -10.37 6.16 11.21
N TYR A 219 -10.52 4.85 11.05
CA TYR A 219 -11.71 4.28 10.40
C TYR A 219 -12.22 2.99 11.06
N LEU A 220 -13.49 2.73 10.86
CA LEU A 220 -14.14 1.48 11.26
C LEU A 220 -14.20 0.52 10.08
N MET A 221 -13.42 -0.57 10.13
CA MET A 221 -13.50 -1.67 9.19
C MET A 221 -14.42 -2.74 9.75
N ILE A 222 -15.52 -3.02 9.06
CA ILE A 222 -16.58 -3.81 9.67
C ILE A 222 -17.24 -4.78 8.69
N SER A 223 -17.41 -6.03 9.14
CA SER A 223 -18.16 -7.07 8.45
C SER A 223 -19.61 -7.16 8.95
N GLY A 224 -20.47 -7.75 8.13
CA GLY A 224 -21.88 -7.95 8.49
C GLY A 224 -22.73 -6.66 8.45
N VAL A 225 -22.23 -5.61 7.80
CA VAL A 225 -23.03 -4.41 7.54
C VAL A 225 -24.15 -4.75 6.57
N SER A 226 -25.33 -4.23 6.85
CA SER A 226 -26.51 -4.42 6.01
C SER A 226 -27.40 -3.18 6.06
N HIS A 227 -28.34 -3.11 5.15
CA HIS A 227 -29.38 -2.08 5.15
C HIS A 227 -30.11 -1.95 6.51
N TYR A 228 -30.20 -3.05 7.27
CA TYR A 228 -30.94 -3.07 8.54
C TYR A 228 -30.16 -2.55 9.74
N ASN A 229 -28.83 -2.57 9.68
CA ASN A 229 -27.97 -2.23 10.83
C ASN A 229 -27.05 -1.03 10.58
N ILE A 230 -27.12 -0.41 9.41
CA ILE A 230 -26.22 0.69 9.02
C ILE A 230 -26.27 1.87 10.00
N ASP A 231 -27.44 2.22 10.57
CA ASP A 231 -27.55 3.31 11.55
C ASP A 231 -26.78 3.01 12.83
N THR A 232 -26.78 1.75 13.26
CA THR A 232 -25.96 1.34 14.42
C THR A 232 -24.48 1.48 14.13
N VAL A 233 -24.05 1.11 12.92
CA VAL A 233 -22.64 1.23 12.49
C VAL A 233 -22.22 2.70 12.38
N ILE A 234 -23.08 3.55 11.84
CA ILE A 234 -22.88 5.00 11.79
C ILE A 234 -22.77 5.60 13.21
N ASP A 235 -23.66 5.20 14.13
CA ASP A 235 -23.60 5.64 15.53
C ASP A 235 -22.24 5.28 16.16
N TRP A 236 -21.78 4.05 15.99
CA TRP A 236 -20.46 3.63 16.48
C TRP A 236 -19.31 4.43 15.87
N ALA A 237 -19.35 4.66 14.55
CA ALA A 237 -18.32 5.43 13.87
C ALA A 237 -18.25 6.87 14.40
N LYS A 238 -19.40 7.53 14.56
CA LYS A 238 -19.48 8.88 15.12
C LYS A 238 -18.99 8.95 16.57
N ARG A 239 -19.43 8.01 17.39
CA ARG A 239 -19.04 7.93 18.80
C ARG A 239 -17.56 7.58 18.99
N GLY A 240 -16.96 6.87 18.03
CA GLY A 240 -15.52 6.60 18.00
C GLY A 240 -14.66 7.71 17.39
N GLY A 241 -15.30 8.74 16.82
CA GLY A 241 -14.59 9.82 16.13
C GLY A 241 -13.96 9.40 14.81
N PHE A 242 -14.40 8.28 14.23
CA PHE A 242 -13.88 7.78 12.95
C PHE A 242 -14.31 8.66 11.78
N GLY A 243 -13.40 8.90 10.85
CA GLY A 243 -13.66 9.67 9.64
C GLY A 243 -14.35 8.87 8.53
N SER A 244 -14.33 7.53 8.62
CA SER A 244 -14.92 6.68 7.59
C SER A 244 -15.30 5.29 8.08
N ILE A 245 -16.16 4.63 7.30
CA ILE A 245 -16.57 3.23 7.46
C ILE A 245 -16.08 2.46 6.24
N LEU A 246 -15.30 1.39 6.45
CA LEU A 246 -14.86 0.46 5.41
C LEU A 246 -15.71 -0.80 5.44
N MET A 247 -16.47 -1.04 4.39
CA MET A 247 -17.24 -2.26 4.21
C MET A 247 -16.36 -3.37 3.64
N ILE A 248 -16.28 -4.51 4.34
CA ILE A 248 -15.53 -5.68 3.88
C ILE A 248 -16.23 -6.32 2.68
N TYR A 249 -15.46 -6.89 1.74
CA TYR A 249 -16.00 -7.68 0.62
C TYR A 249 -17.01 -8.73 1.11
N GLY A 250 -17.95 -9.12 0.26
CA GLY A 250 -19.09 -9.95 0.67
C GLY A 250 -20.20 -9.19 1.40
N THR A 251 -19.94 -7.96 1.85
CA THR A 251 -20.94 -7.05 2.41
C THR A 251 -21.56 -6.16 1.35
N TRP A 252 -20.73 -5.56 0.49
CA TRP A 252 -21.15 -4.61 -0.55
C TRP A 252 -21.12 -5.21 -1.95
N GLY A 253 -20.25 -6.18 -2.21
CA GLY A 253 -20.06 -6.86 -3.48
C GLY A 253 -19.69 -8.32 -3.27
N HIS A 254 -20.33 -9.24 -3.97
CA HIS A 254 -20.06 -10.67 -3.84
C HIS A 254 -18.83 -11.04 -4.65
N PHE A 255 -17.69 -11.19 -3.98
CA PHE A 255 -16.46 -11.68 -4.54
C PHE A 255 -16.69 -13.06 -5.21
N GLY A 256 -16.34 -13.20 -6.49
CA GLY A 256 -16.61 -14.40 -7.29
C GLY A 256 -17.99 -14.46 -7.96
N ARG A 257 -18.81 -13.41 -7.86
CA ARG A 257 -20.06 -13.24 -8.60
C ARG A 257 -20.17 -11.85 -9.22
N HIS A 258 -19.14 -11.47 -9.99
CA HIS A 258 -19.08 -10.17 -10.68
C HIS A 258 -19.33 -8.98 -9.76
N TYR A 259 -18.92 -9.05 -8.49
CA TYR A 259 -19.21 -8.05 -7.46
C TYR A 259 -20.69 -7.64 -7.39
N ALA A 260 -21.60 -8.54 -7.72
CA ALA A 260 -23.02 -8.33 -7.55
C ALA A 260 -23.36 -8.04 -6.07
N VAL A 261 -24.31 -7.15 -5.82
CA VAL A 261 -24.74 -6.79 -4.46
C VAL A 261 -25.33 -8.01 -3.76
N PRO A 262 -24.84 -8.41 -2.57
CA PRO A 262 -25.35 -9.59 -1.87
C PRO A 262 -26.78 -9.39 -1.36
N GLU A 263 -27.68 -10.31 -1.70
CA GLU A 263 -29.08 -10.27 -1.24
C GLU A 263 -29.20 -10.33 0.30
N ALA A 264 -28.28 -11.03 0.95
CA ALA A 264 -28.27 -11.14 2.41
C ALA A 264 -28.06 -9.81 3.14
N THR A 265 -27.33 -8.88 2.55
CA THR A 265 -27.03 -7.56 3.13
C THR A 265 -27.91 -6.46 2.58
N SER A 266 -28.31 -6.57 1.32
CA SER A 266 -29.10 -5.58 0.59
C SER A 266 -30.10 -6.29 -0.34
N PRO A 267 -31.23 -6.83 0.17
CA PRO A 267 -32.20 -7.58 -0.63
C PRO A 267 -32.85 -6.74 -1.74
N GLY A 268 -32.85 -5.41 -1.62
CA GLY A 268 -33.27 -4.48 -2.69
C GLY A 268 -32.17 -4.17 -3.71
N GLY A 269 -31.04 -4.91 -3.68
CA GLY A 269 -29.93 -4.75 -4.63
C GLY A 269 -29.19 -3.41 -4.49
N ILE A 270 -28.75 -2.88 -5.62
CA ILE A 270 -27.88 -1.69 -5.68
C ILE A 270 -28.54 -0.44 -5.08
N GLU A 271 -29.85 -0.27 -5.21
CA GLU A 271 -30.55 0.90 -4.67
C GLU A 271 -30.53 0.92 -3.14
N GLN A 272 -30.61 -0.26 -2.52
CA GLN A 272 -30.48 -0.37 -1.05
C GLN A 272 -29.06 -0.17 -0.55
N LEU A 273 -28.07 -0.66 -1.29
CA LEU A 273 -26.66 -0.41 -0.99
C LEU A 273 -26.35 1.09 -1.13
N ARG A 274 -26.81 1.74 -2.21
CA ARG A 274 -26.67 3.18 -2.39
C ARG A 274 -27.31 3.96 -1.24
N ALA A 275 -28.53 3.64 -0.85
CA ALA A 275 -29.20 4.29 0.27
C ALA A 275 -28.45 4.11 1.61
N ALA A 276 -27.74 2.97 1.80
CA ALA A 276 -26.88 2.77 2.96
C ALA A 276 -25.63 3.67 2.91
N VAL A 277 -25.01 3.81 1.74
CA VAL A 277 -23.87 4.71 1.52
C VAL A 277 -24.28 6.17 1.69
N GLU A 278 -25.42 6.59 1.14
CA GLU A 278 -25.96 7.95 1.32
C GLU A 278 -26.17 8.29 2.81
N ARG A 279 -26.63 7.35 3.62
CA ARG A 279 -26.76 7.55 5.09
C ARG A 279 -25.42 7.74 5.78
N ILE A 280 -24.34 7.08 5.29
CA ILE A 280 -22.97 7.33 5.78
C ILE A 280 -22.56 8.77 5.44
N HIS A 281 -22.82 9.23 4.21
CA HIS A 281 -22.53 10.60 3.77
C HIS A 281 -23.32 11.64 4.56
N ASP A 282 -24.61 11.42 4.79
CA ASP A 282 -25.47 12.31 5.59
C ASP A 282 -24.95 12.45 7.04
N ALA A 283 -24.23 11.45 7.53
CA ALA A 283 -23.59 11.49 8.84
C ALA A 283 -22.24 12.23 8.83
N GLY A 284 -21.76 12.71 7.68
CA GLY A 284 -20.48 13.38 7.50
C GLY A 284 -19.28 12.43 7.43
N LEU A 285 -19.51 11.15 7.12
CA LEU A 285 -18.48 10.11 7.05
C LEU A 285 -18.20 9.72 5.59
N LEU A 286 -16.98 9.20 5.33
CA LEU A 286 -16.66 8.58 4.06
C LEU A 286 -17.04 7.09 4.05
N ALA A 287 -17.54 6.61 2.92
CA ALA A 287 -17.84 5.19 2.71
C ALA A 287 -16.71 4.52 1.91
N GLY A 288 -16.10 3.49 2.46
CA GLY A 288 -15.03 2.72 1.83
C GLY A 288 -15.45 1.31 1.42
N ALA A 289 -14.82 0.79 0.39
CA ALA A 289 -15.00 -0.56 -0.12
C ALA A 289 -13.69 -1.35 -0.10
N HIS A 290 -13.69 -2.47 0.61
CA HIS A 290 -12.58 -3.43 0.63
C HIS A 290 -12.76 -4.45 -0.50
N MET A 291 -11.71 -4.71 -1.29
CA MET A 291 -11.78 -5.56 -2.47
C MET A 291 -10.48 -6.26 -2.83
N PHE A 292 -10.57 -7.27 -3.69
CA PHE A 292 -9.43 -7.91 -4.33
C PHE A 292 -9.41 -7.53 -5.81
N SER A 293 -8.34 -6.89 -6.29
CA SER A 293 -8.23 -6.41 -7.69
C SER A 293 -7.59 -7.41 -8.66
N SER A 294 -6.88 -8.44 -8.17
CA SER A 294 -6.03 -9.33 -8.97
C SER A 294 -6.39 -10.82 -8.85
N LYS A 295 -7.49 -11.14 -8.19
CA LYS A 295 -7.82 -12.51 -7.75
C LYS A 295 -9.30 -12.83 -7.93
N GLN A 296 -9.64 -14.13 -7.95
CA GLN A 296 -11.01 -14.65 -7.92
C GLN A 296 -11.08 -15.90 -7.02
N PRO A 297 -12.13 -16.10 -6.21
CA PRO A 297 -12.26 -17.35 -5.43
C PRO A 297 -12.38 -18.55 -6.36
N LYS A 298 -11.86 -19.69 -5.95
CA LYS A 298 -11.94 -20.94 -6.75
C LYS A 298 -13.37 -21.31 -7.15
N THR A 299 -14.35 -20.99 -6.30
CA THR A 299 -15.77 -21.22 -6.54
C THR A 299 -16.47 -20.07 -7.28
N THR A 300 -15.69 -19.29 -8.06
CA THR A 300 -16.24 -18.20 -8.89
C THR A 300 -17.24 -18.70 -9.92
N VAL A 301 -18.19 -17.84 -10.31
CA VAL A 301 -19.12 -18.15 -11.41
C VAL A 301 -18.42 -18.39 -12.75
N LEU A 302 -17.20 -17.91 -12.92
CA LEU A 302 -16.37 -18.13 -14.11
C LEU A 302 -15.99 -19.62 -14.30
N ASN A 303 -16.07 -20.46 -13.27
CA ASN A 303 -15.78 -21.87 -13.32
C ASN A 303 -17.04 -22.75 -13.45
N GLN A 304 -18.22 -22.16 -13.61
CA GLN A 304 -19.47 -22.92 -13.69
C GLN A 304 -19.67 -23.53 -15.10
N GLY A 305 -19.67 -24.85 -15.16
CA GLY A 305 -19.73 -25.63 -16.42
C GLY A 305 -18.37 -25.80 -17.06
N ASP A 306 -17.83 -24.79 -17.70
CA ASP A 306 -16.47 -24.75 -18.22
C ASP A 306 -15.60 -23.82 -17.35
N ALA A 307 -14.45 -24.33 -16.91
CA ALA A 307 -13.47 -23.52 -16.17
C ALA A 307 -12.86 -22.44 -17.08
N ASP A 308 -12.78 -21.22 -16.55
CA ASP A 308 -12.22 -20.07 -17.29
C ASP A 308 -10.69 -20.28 -17.52
N PRO A 309 -10.21 -20.18 -18.75
CA PRO A 309 -8.79 -20.34 -19.06
C PRO A 309 -7.91 -19.12 -18.73
N ARG A 310 -8.50 -18.02 -18.27
CA ARG A 310 -7.83 -16.73 -18.03
C ARG A 310 -7.29 -16.56 -16.60
N PHE A 311 -7.25 -17.65 -15.82
CA PHE A 311 -6.49 -17.69 -14.58
C PHE A 311 -5.03 -17.97 -14.86
N TYR A 312 -4.13 -17.41 -14.04
CA TYR A 312 -2.69 -17.57 -14.23
C TYR A 312 -2.23 -19.00 -14.01
N GLU A 313 -1.56 -19.54 -15.01
CA GLU A 313 -1.00 -20.88 -15.04
C GLU A 313 0.53 -20.78 -15.03
N ASP A 314 1.17 -21.46 -14.08
CA ASP A 314 2.62 -21.35 -13.87
C ASP A 314 3.40 -22.63 -14.22
N LEU A 315 2.71 -23.78 -14.36
CA LEU A 315 3.32 -25.06 -14.76
C LEU A 315 2.46 -25.77 -15.81
N HIS A 316 3.12 -26.36 -16.81
CA HIS A 316 2.46 -27.04 -17.92
C HIS A 316 3.11 -28.39 -18.18
N LEU A 317 2.29 -29.39 -18.48
CA LEU A 317 2.67 -30.72 -18.93
C LEU A 317 1.74 -31.17 -20.07
N THR A 318 2.05 -32.29 -20.68
CA THR A 318 1.24 -32.89 -21.75
C THR A 318 0.63 -34.22 -21.29
N LEU A 319 -0.67 -34.40 -21.52
CA LEU A 319 -1.38 -35.65 -21.25
C LEU A 319 -0.83 -36.75 -22.17
N ALA A 320 -0.29 -37.81 -21.61
CA ALA A 320 0.36 -38.89 -22.39
C ALA A 320 -0.63 -39.88 -23.01
N GLU A 321 -1.80 -40.05 -22.40
CA GLU A 321 -2.84 -40.97 -22.85
C GLU A 321 -4.23 -40.40 -22.58
N PRO A 322 -5.29 -40.82 -23.28
CA PRO A 322 -6.63 -40.31 -23.06
C PRO A 322 -7.08 -40.47 -21.60
N LEU A 323 -7.72 -39.44 -21.04
CA LEU A 323 -8.25 -39.44 -19.69
C LEU A 323 -9.78 -39.60 -19.72
N ALA A 324 -10.30 -40.70 -19.17
CA ALA A 324 -11.75 -40.90 -19.05
C ALA A 324 -12.38 -39.91 -18.04
N ALA A 325 -13.66 -39.60 -18.20
CA ALA A 325 -14.36 -38.61 -17.33
C ALA A 325 -14.41 -39.02 -15.85
N ASP A 326 -14.33 -40.32 -15.56
CA ASP A 326 -14.37 -40.90 -14.21
C ASP A 326 -13.00 -41.42 -13.72
N ALA A 327 -11.92 -41.18 -14.49
CA ALA A 327 -10.57 -41.60 -14.10
C ALA A 327 -10.08 -40.86 -12.85
N ASP A 328 -9.43 -41.60 -11.96
CA ASP A 328 -8.81 -41.10 -10.74
C ASP A 328 -7.29 -40.90 -10.87
N ARG A 329 -6.73 -41.19 -12.06
CA ARG A 329 -5.33 -41.07 -12.42
C ARG A 329 -5.17 -40.39 -13.78
N LEU A 330 -4.18 -39.53 -13.87
CA LEU A 330 -3.75 -38.82 -15.07
C LEU A 330 -2.28 -39.16 -15.34
N VAL A 331 -1.96 -39.50 -16.58
CA VAL A 331 -0.58 -39.83 -17.02
C VAL A 331 -0.05 -38.69 -17.89
N THR A 332 1.17 -38.22 -17.60
CA THR A 332 1.85 -37.15 -18.34
C THR A 332 3.08 -37.67 -19.07
N THR A 333 3.50 -36.96 -20.11
CA THR A 333 4.70 -37.32 -20.90
C THR A 333 5.98 -37.11 -20.10
N GLU A 334 5.96 -36.17 -19.14
CA GLU A 334 7.09 -35.77 -18.31
C GLU A 334 6.73 -35.85 -16.82
N PRO A 335 7.73 -36.02 -15.93
CA PRO A 335 7.47 -36.09 -14.49
C PRO A 335 7.04 -34.73 -13.92
N PRO A 336 6.00 -34.68 -13.05
CA PRO A 336 5.54 -33.45 -12.42
C PRO A 336 6.42 -33.05 -11.22
N SER A 337 7.75 -32.95 -11.41
CA SER A 337 8.72 -32.79 -10.31
C SER A 337 8.56 -31.48 -9.54
N ASP A 338 8.17 -30.41 -10.25
CA ASP A 338 8.05 -29.06 -9.67
C ASP A 338 6.63 -28.71 -9.22
N TRP A 339 5.70 -29.66 -9.36
CA TRP A 339 4.30 -29.42 -9.02
C TRP A 339 4.07 -29.43 -7.50
N PRO A 340 3.17 -28.58 -6.98
CA PRO A 340 2.99 -28.42 -5.56
C PRO A 340 2.41 -29.65 -4.87
N VAL A 341 2.89 -29.96 -3.67
CA VAL A 341 2.41 -31.06 -2.84
C VAL A 341 1.55 -30.60 -1.66
N THR A 342 1.41 -29.30 -1.47
CA THR A 342 0.63 -28.71 -0.38
C THR A 342 -0.87 -28.81 -0.67
N THR A 343 -1.66 -29.21 0.30
CA THR A 343 -3.13 -29.23 0.17
C THR A 343 -3.65 -27.82 -0.08
N GLY A 344 -4.56 -27.69 -1.04
CA GLY A 344 -5.15 -26.41 -1.46
C GLY A 344 -4.37 -25.68 -2.57
N THR A 345 -3.22 -26.23 -3.02
CA THR A 345 -2.48 -25.70 -4.18
C THR A 345 -2.33 -26.73 -5.31
N ARG A 346 -3.10 -27.79 -5.27
CA ARG A 346 -2.97 -28.95 -6.18
C ARG A 346 -4.01 -28.91 -7.31
N ASP A 347 -4.15 -27.77 -7.91
CA ASP A 347 -5.20 -27.48 -8.88
C ASP A 347 -4.69 -27.72 -10.30
N ILE A 348 -5.40 -28.52 -11.08
CA ILE A 348 -5.13 -28.82 -12.48
C ILE A 348 -6.30 -28.29 -13.32
N ARG A 349 -5.98 -27.65 -14.44
CA ARG A 349 -6.92 -27.40 -15.53
C ARG A 349 -6.53 -28.20 -16.77
N ILE A 350 -7.49 -28.91 -17.35
CA ILE A 350 -7.38 -29.46 -18.69
C ILE A 350 -8.60 -29.00 -19.49
N ASN A 351 -8.36 -28.22 -20.54
CA ASN A 351 -9.44 -27.53 -21.27
C ASN A 351 -10.39 -26.79 -20.31
N GLY A 352 -11.67 -27.08 -20.30
CA GLY A 352 -12.68 -26.46 -19.42
C GLY A 352 -12.95 -27.22 -18.11
N GLU A 353 -12.10 -28.17 -17.68
CA GLU A 353 -12.29 -28.91 -16.44
C GLU A 353 -11.23 -28.54 -15.39
N MET A 354 -11.68 -28.26 -14.17
CA MET A 354 -10.83 -28.16 -12.98
C MET A 354 -10.79 -29.49 -12.24
N MET A 355 -9.61 -29.89 -11.81
CA MET A 355 -9.34 -31.08 -11.03
C MET A 355 -8.41 -30.77 -9.86
N VAL A 356 -8.43 -31.62 -8.84
CA VAL A 356 -7.47 -31.57 -7.72
C VAL A 356 -6.86 -32.96 -7.56
N TYR A 357 -5.53 -33.03 -7.48
CA TYR A 357 -4.84 -34.31 -7.24
C TYR A 357 -4.46 -34.50 -5.78
N THR A 358 -4.23 -35.76 -5.40
CA THR A 358 -3.79 -36.14 -4.05
C THR A 358 -2.28 -36.35 -3.98
N ALA A 359 -1.68 -37.01 -5.00
CA ALA A 359 -0.28 -37.34 -5.02
C ALA A 359 0.33 -37.27 -6.42
N LEU A 360 1.65 -37.05 -6.49
CA LEU A 360 2.46 -37.10 -7.69
C LEU A 360 3.00 -38.52 -7.95
N SER A 361 3.09 -38.92 -9.22
CA SER A 361 3.81 -40.11 -9.68
C SER A 361 5.08 -39.63 -10.40
N LEU A 362 6.24 -39.79 -9.76
CA LEU A 362 7.54 -39.35 -10.29
C LEU A 362 8.31 -40.49 -10.97
N GLU A 363 7.80 -41.71 -10.88
CA GLU A 363 8.31 -42.86 -11.60
C GLU A 363 7.44 -43.12 -12.84
N PRO A 364 7.94 -43.76 -13.90
CA PRO A 364 7.13 -44.15 -15.03
C PRO A 364 6.00 -45.12 -14.61
N SER A 365 4.74 -44.89 -14.95
CA SER A 365 4.17 -43.78 -15.71
C SER A 365 4.04 -42.53 -14.84
N PHE A 366 4.55 -41.41 -15.32
CA PHE A 366 4.50 -40.13 -14.64
C PHE A 366 3.06 -39.58 -14.54
N GLY A 367 2.81 -38.62 -13.62
CA GLY A 367 1.52 -37.95 -13.57
C GLY A 367 0.96 -37.73 -12.18
N PHE A 368 -0.38 -37.85 -12.06
CA PHE A 368 -1.10 -37.48 -10.83
C PHE A 368 -2.09 -38.61 -10.47
N THR A 369 -2.28 -38.81 -9.16
CA THR A 369 -3.21 -39.81 -8.64
C THR A 369 -4.17 -39.23 -7.61
N GLY A 370 -5.31 -39.91 -7.41
CA GLY A 370 -6.37 -39.48 -6.51
C GLY A 370 -7.03 -38.20 -7.01
N LEU A 371 -7.38 -38.16 -8.30
CA LEU A 371 -8.03 -37.03 -8.93
C LEU A 371 -9.45 -36.85 -8.40
N GLN A 372 -9.75 -35.61 -8.00
CA GLN A 372 -11.11 -35.15 -7.83
C GLN A 372 -11.48 -34.35 -9.09
N ARG A 373 -12.52 -34.83 -9.77
CA ARG A 373 -12.92 -34.36 -11.09
C ARG A 373 -14.02 -33.29 -10.97
N GLY A 374 -14.10 -32.41 -11.98
CA GLY A 374 -15.17 -31.42 -12.05
C GLY A 374 -15.22 -30.45 -10.84
N MET A 375 -14.04 -30.03 -10.36
CA MET A 375 -13.94 -29.18 -9.18
C MET A 375 -14.46 -27.76 -9.43
N TYR A 376 -14.84 -27.09 -8.36
CA TYR A 376 -15.25 -25.67 -8.30
C TYR A 376 -16.45 -25.28 -9.19
N GLY A 377 -17.23 -26.27 -9.62
CA GLY A 377 -18.39 -26.08 -10.48
C GLY A 377 -18.15 -26.40 -11.96
N SER A 378 -16.94 -26.75 -12.35
CA SER A 378 -16.63 -27.24 -13.70
C SER A 378 -17.20 -28.63 -13.93
N THR A 379 -17.33 -29.02 -15.20
CA THR A 379 -17.91 -30.32 -15.57
C THR A 379 -16.81 -31.34 -15.87
N ALA A 380 -16.84 -32.50 -15.19
CA ALA A 380 -15.96 -33.64 -15.49
C ALA A 380 -16.23 -34.16 -16.91
N ARG A 381 -15.17 -34.39 -17.69
CA ARG A 381 -15.25 -34.82 -19.09
C ARG A 381 -14.05 -35.70 -19.46
N ALA A 382 -14.17 -36.42 -20.59
CA ALA A 382 -13.03 -37.12 -21.18
C ALA A 382 -12.10 -36.11 -21.88
N HIS A 383 -10.79 -36.36 -21.82
CA HIS A 383 -9.77 -35.59 -22.51
C HIS A 383 -8.94 -36.51 -23.42
N GLU A 384 -8.61 -35.99 -24.60
CA GLU A 384 -7.76 -36.72 -25.55
C GLU A 384 -6.29 -36.61 -25.14
N ALA A 385 -5.48 -37.59 -25.55
CA ALA A 385 -4.02 -37.49 -25.42
C ALA A 385 -3.51 -36.20 -26.08
N GLU A 386 -2.35 -35.77 -25.65
CA GLU A 386 -1.71 -34.50 -26.09
C GLU A 386 -2.41 -33.20 -25.60
N ALA A 387 -3.50 -33.32 -24.83
CA ALA A 387 -4.09 -32.18 -24.19
C ALA A 387 -3.12 -31.54 -23.18
N GLU A 388 -3.14 -30.21 -23.08
CA GLU A 388 -2.36 -29.47 -22.09
C GLU A 388 -2.90 -29.71 -20.68
N VAL A 389 -2.01 -30.02 -19.75
CA VAL A 389 -2.26 -30.15 -18.32
C VAL A 389 -1.62 -28.93 -17.63
N ALA A 390 -2.41 -28.00 -17.18
CA ALA A 390 -1.93 -26.75 -16.58
C ALA A 390 -2.16 -26.72 -15.07
N HIS A 391 -1.20 -26.19 -14.32
CA HIS A 391 -1.37 -25.85 -12.92
C HIS A 391 -1.92 -24.43 -12.80
N VAL A 392 -3.08 -24.27 -12.15
CA VAL A 392 -3.68 -22.96 -11.89
C VAL A 392 -3.18 -22.43 -10.54
N LYS A 393 -2.45 -21.34 -10.59
CA LYS A 393 -1.82 -20.75 -9.40
C LYS A 393 -2.83 -20.18 -8.43
N THR A 394 -2.59 -20.49 -7.15
CA THR A 394 -3.39 -19.98 -6.03
C THR A 394 -2.63 -18.93 -5.22
N ASP A 395 -3.37 -18.12 -4.49
CA ASP A 395 -2.82 -17.24 -3.49
C ASP A 395 -2.38 -17.97 -2.20
N GLU A 396 -1.81 -17.24 -1.26
CA GLU A 396 -1.36 -17.78 0.04
C GLU A 396 -2.48 -18.40 0.89
N SER A 397 -3.73 -17.91 0.73
CA SER A 397 -4.91 -18.47 1.42
C SER A 397 -5.31 -19.85 0.86
N ARG A 398 -4.82 -20.20 -0.33
CA ARG A 398 -5.11 -21.44 -1.06
C ARG A 398 -6.57 -21.61 -1.50
N GLY A 399 -7.38 -20.57 -1.30
CA GLY A 399 -8.80 -20.55 -1.66
C GLY A 399 -9.13 -19.73 -2.90
N ILE A 400 -8.13 -19.05 -3.48
CA ILE A 400 -8.29 -18.00 -4.47
C ILE A 400 -7.32 -18.23 -5.64
N PHE A 401 -7.79 -18.08 -6.89
CA PHE A 401 -6.96 -18.10 -8.09
C PHE A 401 -6.48 -16.71 -8.46
N ILE A 402 -5.28 -16.63 -9.02
CA ILE A 402 -4.67 -15.40 -9.54
C ILE A 402 -5.19 -15.16 -10.96
N ILE A 403 -5.58 -13.93 -11.27
CA ILE A 403 -5.94 -13.50 -12.62
C ILE A 403 -4.68 -13.40 -13.48
N ASP A 404 -4.71 -13.97 -14.67
CA ASP A 404 -3.68 -13.70 -15.68
C ASP A 404 -3.94 -12.31 -16.29
N GLN A 405 -3.08 -11.38 -15.94
CA GLN A 405 -3.22 -9.98 -16.36
C GLN A 405 -2.85 -9.74 -17.84
N ALA A 406 -2.33 -10.76 -18.53
CA ALA A 406 -2.14 -10.72 -19.98
C ALA A 406 -3.45 -10.98 -20.75
N THR A 407 -4.52 -11.38 -20.06
CA THR A 407 -5.85 -11.64 -20.62
C THR A 407 -6.80 -10.47 -20.36
N ASP A 408 -7.98 -10.50 -21.00
CA ASP A 408 -9.05 -9.53 -20.78
C ASP A 408 -9.81 -9.73 -19.44
N LEU A 409 -9.49 -10.78 -18.66
CA LEU A 409 -10.15 -11.03 -17.38
C LEU A 409 -9.90 -9.91 -16.37
N LEU A 410 -8.71 -9.27 -16.39
CA LEU A 410 -8.44 -8.13 -15.52
C LEU A 410 -9.36 -6.94 -15.85
N ASP A 411 -9.59 -6.69 -17.14
CA ASP A 411 -10.48 -5.60 -17.59
C ASP A 411 -11.94 -5.87 -17.19
N GLU A 412 -12.41 -7.10 -17.38
CA GLU A 412 -13.74 -7.56 -16.95
C GLU A 412 -13.90 -7.43 -15.43
N HIS A 413 -12.96 -7.99 -14.66
CA HIS A 413 -12.99 -7.98 -13.20
C HIS A 413 -12.98 -6.56 -12.62
N SER A 414 -12.10 -5.70 -13.11
CA SER A 414 -12.02 -4.30 -12.68
C SER A 414 -13.29 -3.51 -13.08
N GLY A 415 -13.89 -3.84 -14.24
CA GLY A 415 -15.19 -3.31 -14.65
C GLY A 415 -16.33 -3.72 -13.73
N ASP A 416 -16.35 -4.97 -13.27
CA ASP A 416 -17.34 -5.49 -12.32
C ASP A 416 -17.25 -4.77 -10.96
N ILE A 417 -16.04 -4.57 -10.45
CA ILE A 417 -15.77 -3.80 -9.23
C ILE A 417 -16.28 -2.36 -9.40
N ALA A 418 -15.80 -1.67 -10.45
CA ALA A 418 -16.10 -0.27 -10.68
C ALA A 418 -17.61 -0.01 -10.89
N ARG A 419 -18.31 -0.91 -11.57
CA ARG A 419 -19.77 -0.81 -11.78
C ARG A 419 -20.51 -0.76 -10.44
N THR A 420 -20.24 -1.68 -9.52
CA THR A 420 -20.92 -1.71 -8.21
C THR A 420 -20.46 -0.57 -7.32
N TYR A 421 -19.16 -0.28 -7.30
CA TYR A 421 -18.57 0.84 -6.54
C TYR A 421 -19.19 2.19 -6.93
N ASN A 422 -19.18 2.52 -8.23
CA ASN A 422 -19.73 3.77 -8.78
C ASN A 422 -21.22 3.89 -8.50
N ALA A 423 -21.98 2.81 -8.77
CA ALA A 423 -23.43 2.80 -8.56
C ALA A 423 -23.83 2.94 -7.09
N ALA A 424 -23.04 2.43 -6.16
CA ALA A 424 -23.27 2.60 -4.73
C ALA A 424 -22.81 3.99 -4.22
N GLY A 425 -21.86 4.64 -4.89
CA GLY A 425 -21.36 5.95 -4.53
C GLY A 425 -20.25 5.95 -3.48
N PHE A 426 -19.45 4.91 -3.39
CA PHE A 426 -18.31 4.83 -2.46
C PHE A 426 -17.28 5.94 -2.71
N ASP A 427 -16.52 6.29 -1.66
CA ASP A 427 -15.54 7.38 -1.67
C ASP A 427 -14.10 6.91 -1.68
N TRP A 428 -13.81 5.71 -1.17
CA TRP A 428 -12.45 5.23 -1.04
C TRP A 428 -12.33 3.71 -1.09
N ILE A 429 -11.10 3.23 -1.29
CA ILE A 429 -10.80 1.83 -1.59
C ILE A 429 -9.73 1.29 -0.65
N TYR A 430 -9.91 0.03 -0.23
CA TYR A 430 -8.86 -0.81 0.29
C TYR A 430 -8.64 -2.00 -0.66
N PHE A 431 -7.48 -2.04 -1.32
CA PHE A 431 -7.03 -3.17 -2.11
C PHE A 431 -6.35 -4.20 -1.22
N ASP A 432 -6.96 -5.35 -1.06
CA ASP A 432 -6.38 -6.49 -0.37
C ASP A 432 -5.77 -7.48 -1.36
N GLY A 433 -4.82 -8.29 -0.89
CA GLY A 433 -4.09 -9.23 -1.74
C GLY A 433 -3.04 -8.52 -2.61
N ALA A 434 -2.69 -9.10 -3.73
CA ALA A 434 -1.60 -8.73 -4.63
C ALA A 434 -0.19 -9.12 -4.15
N GLU A 435 -0.08 -9.89 -3.07
CA GLU A 435 1.19 -10.51 -2.64
C GLU A 435 1.66 -11.60 -3.61
N ASP A 436 0.71 -12.26 -4.27
CA ASP A 436 0.93 -13.45 -5.08
C ASP A 436 0.72 -13.25 -6.58
N VAL A 437 0.60 -12.00 -7.04
CA VAL A 437 0.49 -11.70 -8.48
C VAL A 437 1.68 -12.29 -9.24
N HIS A 438 1.48 -12.58 -10.53
CA HIS A 438 2.56 -13.11 -11.38
C HIS A 438 3.61 -12.04 -11.70
N GLU A 439 4.78 -12.49 -12.13
CA GLU A 439 5.87 -11.60 -12.55
C GLU A 439 5.53 -10.85 -13.86
N PRO A 440 6.06 -9.65 -14.05
CA PRO A 440 6.92 -8.90 -13.12
C PRO A 440 6.09 -8.13 -12.07
N ARG A 441 6.27 -8.45 -10.79
CA ARG A 441 5.46 -7.92 -9.67
C ARG A 441 5.49 -6.40 -9.53
N TRP A 442 6.57 -5.75 -9.94
CA TRP A 442 6.66 -4.29 -9.92
C TRP A 442 5.58 -3.64 -10.78
N PHE A 443 5.14 -4.31 -11.85
CA PHE A 443 4.08 -3.87 -12.74
C PHE A 443 2.73 -4.46 -12.37
N THR A 444 2.63 -5.81 -12.29
CA THR A 444 1.34 -6.51 -12.14
C THR A 444 0.60 -6.13 -10.85
N THR A 445 1.32 -5.78 -9.77
CA THR A 445 0.70 -5.27 -8.55
C THR A 445 -0.02 -3.94 -8.80
N SER A 446 0.66 -2.94 -9.38
CA SER A 446 0.04 -1.64 -9.67
C SER A 446 -0.94 -1.70 -10.82
N ASN A 447 -0.70 -2.53 -11.83
CA ASN A 447 -1.59 -2.68 -12.99
C ASN A 447 -3.01 -3.10 -12.59
N ALA A 448 -3.13 -4.09 -11.69
CA ALA A 448 -4.44 -4.51 -11.17
C ALA A 448 -5.15 -3.41 -10.37
N GLN A 449 -4.41 -2.55 -9.66
CA GLN A 449 -4.95 -1.44 -8.89
C GLN A 449 -5.39 -0.28 -9.82
N VAL A 450 -4.52 0.08 -10.76
CA VAL A 450 -4.79 1.10 -11.79
C VAL A 450 -6.01 0.72 -12.62
N ALA A 451 -6.13 -0.55 -13.05
CA ALA A 451 -7.27 -1.03 -13.83
C ALA A 451 -8.63 -0.76 -13.16
N VAL A 452 -8.69 -0.82 -11.83
CA VAL A 452 -9.90 -0.44 -11.07
C VAL A 452 -10.05 1.08 -11.01
N ILE A 453 -9.00 1.81 -10.59
CA ILE A 453 -9.05 3.27 -10.37
C ILE A 453 -9.43 4.02 -11.64
N GLU A 454 -8.94 3.60 -12.79
CA GLU A 454 -9.22 4.20 -14.10
C GLU A 454 -10.71 4.12 -14.50
N LYS A 455 -11.43 3.09 -14.01
CA LYS A 455 -12.86 2.89 -14.29
C LYS A 455 -13.78 3.59 -13.28
N LEU A 456 -13.23 4.25 -12.26
CA LEU A 456 -14.04 4.98 -11.29
C LEU A 456 -14.50 6.31 -11.88
N GLU A 457 -15.78 6.65 -11.68
CA GLU A 457 -16.36 7.92 -12.11
C GLU A 457 -15.79 9.11 -11.33
N ARG A 458 -15.51 8.89 -10.04
CA ARG A 458 -14.90 9.89 -9.14
C ARG A 458 -13.55 9.42 -8.65
N GLU A 459 -12.62 10.36 -8.49
CA GLU A 459 -11.33 10.08 -7.85
C GLU A 459 -11.56 9.68 -6.39
N PRO A 460 -11.01 8.54 -5.92
CA PRO A 460 -11.18 8.15 -4.54
C PRO A 460 -10.43 9.12 -3.61
N ALA A 461 -11.09 9.48 -2.50
CA ALA A 461 -10.52 10.36 -1.47
C ALA A 461 -9.32 9.70 -0.76
N LEU A 462 -9.35 8.37 -0.64
CA LEU A 462 -8.32 7.54 -0.04
C LEU A 462 -8.14 6.27 -0.85
N VAL A 463 -6.90 5.78 -0.92
CA VAL A 463 -6.58 4.43 -1.37
C VAL A 463 -5.61 3.81 -0.39
N GLN A 464 -5.94 2.63 0.07
CA GLN A 464 -5.10 1.82 0.94
C GLN A 464 -4.88 0.45 0.32
N MET A 465 -3.80 -0.24 0.67
CA MET A 465 -3.49 -1.52 0.04
C MET A 465 -2.60 -2.39 0.93
N ALA A 466 -2.80 -3.70 0.85
CA ALA A 466 -1.97 -4.69 1.53
C ALA A 466 -0.58 -4.77 0.88
N SER A 467 -0.52 -4.80 -0.45
CA SER A 467 0.73 -4.86 -1.21
C SER A 467 0.89 -3.68 -2.16
N SER A 468 2.12 -3.22 -2.31
CA SER A 468 2.47 -2.09 -3.16
C SER A 468 3.69 -2.38 -4.05
N SER A 469 3.71 -1.77 -5.21
CA SER A 469 4.86 -1.70 -6.12
C SER A 469 5.33 -0.24 -6.27
N PRO A 470 6.40 0.05 -6.99
CA PRO A 470 6.85 1.44 -7.15
C PRO A 470 5.73 2.39 -7.61
N PHE A 471 4.96 2.06 -8.65
CA PHE A 471 3.86 2.92 -9.09
C PHE A 471 2.68 2.97 -8.10
N SER A 472 2.44 1.90 -7.34
CA SER A 472 1.41 1.88 -6.28
C SER A 472 1.65 2.97 -5.23
N TRP A 473 2.90 3.43 -5.07
CA TRP A 473 3.22 4.55 -4.18
C TRP A 473 2.40 5.80 -4.53
N HIS A 474 2.18 6.10 -5.81
CA HIS A 474 1.34 7.22 -6.23
C HIS A 474 -0.12 7.06 -5.79
N LEU A 475 -0.61 5.83 -5.77
CA LEU A 475 -2.01 5.53 -5.42
C LEU A 475 -2.23 5.48 -3.90
N ALA A 476 -1.28 4.91 -3.15
CA ALA A 476 -1.41 4.70 -1.71
C ALA A 476 -1.43 6.02 -0.93
N THR A 477 -2.37 6.17 -0.01
CA THR A 477 -2.46 7.36 0.86
C THR A 477 -1.89 7.12 2.25
N ARG A 478 -1.83 5.86 2.68
CA ARG A 478 -1.34 5.41 3.98
C ARG A 478 -0.46 4.18 3.83
N VAL A 479 0.37 3.92 4.82
CA VAL A 479 1.24 2.74 4.86
C VAL A 479 1.43 2.25 6.30
N GLY A 480 1.70 0.96 6.44
CA GLY A 480 2.10 0.36 7.72
C GLY A 480 1.00 -0.35 8.46
N GLN A 481 -0.21 -0.47 7.86
CA GLN A 481 -1.29 -1.26 8.43
C GLN A 481 -0.82 -2.68 8.75
N ARG A 482 -1.30 -3.20 9.88
CA ARG A 482 -0.92 -4.50 10.41
C ARG A 482 -2.17 -5.27 10.85
N ASP A 483 -2.06 -6.57 10.76
CA ASP A 483 -3.09 -7.49 11.22
C ASP A 483 -2.75 -7.97 12.65
N TYR A 484 -3.54 -7.55 13.63
CA TYR A 484 -3.33 -7.90 15.05
C TYR A 484 -3.95 -9.25 15.45
N PHE A 485 -4.54 -9.99 14.54
CA PHE A 485 -5.23 -11.24 14.88
C PHE A 485 -4.32 -12.33 15.40
N TRP A 486 -3.11 -12.38 14.87
CA TRP A 486 -2.29 -13.59 14.90
C TRP A 486 -1.07 -13.48 15.80
N VAL A 487 -0.69 -12.28 16.23
CA VAL A 487 0.69 -12.04 16.58
C VAL A 487 0.96 -11.92 18.08
N SER A 488 0.09 -11.33 18.86
CA SER A 488 0.41 -11.13 20.28
C SER A 488 -0.81 -11.11 21.19
N PRO A 489 -0.69 -11.65 22.42
CA PRO A 489 -1.66 -11.40 23.48
C PRO A 489 -1.63 -9.94 23.98
N SER A 490 -0.55 -9.19 23.68
CA SER A 490 -0.35 -7.81 24.12
C SER A 490 -0.53 -6.81 22.99
N TYR A 491 -1.64 -6.08 22.99
CA TYR A 491 -1.86 -4.95 22.08
C TYR A 491 -0.80 -3.87 22.23
N LYS A 492 -0.33 -3.61 23.44
CA LYS A 492 0.62 -2.52 23.70
C LYS A 492 1.95 -2.76 23.00
N ASP A 493 2.46 -4.00 23.01
CA ASP A 493 3.69 -4.36 22.30
C ASP A 493 3.56 -4.19 20.78
N GLU A 494 2.41 -4.57 20.21
CA GLU A 494 2.15 -4.38 18.78
C GLU A 494 2.05 -2.91 18.40
N VAL A 495 1.46 -2.08 19.24
CA VAL A 495 1.40 -0.63 19.03
C VAL A 495 2.78 0.01 19.13
N ASP A 496 3.62 -0.41 20.09
CA ASP A 496 5.01 0.06 20.19
C ASP A 496 5.83 -0.35 18.96
N ASP A 497 5.63 -1.56 18.44
CA ASP A 497 6.26 -2.01 17.21
C ASP A 497 5.80 -1.19 15.99
N ALA A 498 4.52 -0.80 15.92
CA ALA A 498 4.02 0.09 14.89
C ALA A 498 4.66 1.49 14.97
N VAL A 499 4.83 2.05 16.16
CA VAL A 499 5.58 3.30 16.37
C VAL A 499 7.04 3.17 15.94
N ALA A 500 7.67 2.04 16.23
CA ALA A 500 9.08 1.81 15.91
C ALA A 500 9.33 1.54 14.42
N LYS A 501 8.40 0.93 13.70
CA LYS A 501 8.59 0.45 12.31
C LYS A 501 7.68 1.16 11.31
N SER A 502 6.36 1.18 11.56
CA SER A 502 5.37 1.70 10.60
C SER A 502 5.44 3.21 10.48
N TRP A 503 5.52 3.93 11.58
CA TRP A 503 5.63 5.39 11.56
C TRP A 503 6.90 5.93 10.89
N PRO A 504 8.13 5.45 11.16
CA PRO A 504 9.30 5.88 10.42
C PRO A 504 9.24 5.51 8.93
N ARG A 505 8.64 4.36 8.58
CA ARG A 505 8.39 3.98 7.20
C ARG A 505 7.47 5.00 6.51
N ALA A 506 6.33 5.31 7.13
CA ALA A 506 5.37 6.26 6.57
C ALA A 506 5.99 7.64 6.30
N ARG A 507 6.82 8.12 7.22
CA ARG A 507 7.57 9.38 7.02
C ARG A 507 8.53 9.32 5.83
N ARG A 508 9.23 8.19 5.65
CA ARG A 508 10.08 7.99 4.47
C ARG A 508 9.27 7.96 3.18
N GLU A 509 8.08 7.39 3.24
CA GLU A 509 7.17 7.29 2.10
C GLU A 509 6.35 8.57 1.82
N LEU A 510 6.51 9.64 2.61
CA LEU A 510 5.68 10.85 2.55
C LEU A 510 4.19 10.54 2.71
N MET A 511 3.85 9.59 3.56
CA MET A 511 2.50 9.12 3.83
C MET A 511 2.14 9.23 5.31
N VAL A 512 0.86 9.09 5.61
CA VAL A 512 0.38 8.87 6.99
C VAL A 512 0.61 7.42 7.37
N ALA A 513 1.07 7.17 8.59
CA ALA A 513 1.09 5.82 9.12
C ALA A 513 -0.34 5.37 9.47
N ASP A 514 -0.66 4.12 9.12
CA ASP A 514 -1.82 3.41 9.66
C ASP A 514 -1.31 2.31 10.58
N PHE A 515 -1.68 2.35 11.85
CA PHE A 515 -1.26 1.32 12.80
C PHE A 515 -1.97 -0.01 12.61
N GLY A 516 -2.95 -0.05 11.72
CA GLY A 516 -3.59 -1.26 11.25
C GLY A 516 -4.85 -1.63 12.02
N TRP A 517 -5.23 -2.88 11.84
CA TRP A 517 -6.54 -3.43 12.14
C TRP A 517 -6.62 -3.92 13.58
N PHE A 518 -6.91 -3.00 14.47
CA PHE A 518 -7.02 -3.28 15.90
C PHE A 518 -8.37 -3.95 16.22
N PRO A 519 -8.41 -5.23 16.64
CA PRO A 519 -9.67 -5.90 16.90
C PRO A 519 -10.24 -5.48 18.26
N LEU A 520 -11.53 -5.13 18.31
CA LEU A 520 -12.27 -5.05 19.56
C LEU A 520 -12.81 -6.44 19.91
N ARG A 521 -12.34 -7.00 21.01
CA ARG A 521 -12.67 -8.36 21.47
C ARG A 521 -13.74 -8.35 22.54
N GLU A 522 -14.71 -9.23 22.41
CA GLU A 522 -15.73 -9.51 23.45
C GLU A 522 -15.18 -10.28 24.65
N GLY A 523 -14.00 -10.90 24.48
CA GLY A 523 -13.43 -11.83 25.44
C GLY A 523 -13.91 -13.27 25.20
N GLY A 524 -13.17 -14.20 25.79
CA GLY A 524 -13.42 -15.64 25.70
C GLY A 524 -12.69 -16.39 26.81
N GLU A 525 -12.73 -17.72 26.74
CA GLU A 525 -12.12 -18.57 27.79
C GLU A 525 -10.62 -18.30 28.00
N HIS A 526 -9.91 -17.96 26.93
CA HIS A 526 -8.45 -17.78 26.95
C HIS A 526 -7.97 -16.38 26.52
N VAL A 527 -8.88 -15.50 26.14
CA VAL A 527 -8.57 -14.17 25.64
C VAL A 527 -9.44 -13.15 26.37
N PRO A 528 -8.85 -12.18 27.09
CA PRO A 528 -9.62 -11.14 27.75
C PRO A 528 -10.34 -10.23 26.74
N PRO A 529 -11.42 -9.59 27.12
CA PRO A 529 -12.03 -8.55 26.32
C PRO A 529 -11.05 -7.37 26.16
N THR A 530 -11.20 -6.60 25.09
CA THR A 530 -10.44 -5.34 24.91
C THR A 530 -10.76 -4.39 26.07
N GLN A 531 -9.71 -3.92 26.74
CA GLN A 531 -9.81 -3.01 27.87
C GLN A 531 -9.74 -1.55 27.40
N VAL A 532 -10.23 -0.63 28.21
CA VAL A 532 -10.18 0.82 27.90
C VAL A 532 -8.74 1.31 27.79
N ASP A 533 -7.83 0.82 28.65
CA ASP A 533 -6.42 1.18 28.63
C ASP A 533 -5.66 0.62 27.42
N ASP A 534 -6.07 -0.52 26.87
CA ASP A 534 -5.53 -1.03 25.59
C ASP A 534 -5.85 -0.05 24.45
N ALA A 535 -7.11 0.43 24.40
CA ALA A 535 -7.54 1.43 23.44
C ALA A 535 -6.85 2.79 23.67
N GLU A 536 -6.69 3.21 24.93
CA GLU A 536 -6.02 4.47 25.26
C GLU A 536 -4.55 4.45 24.86
N TYR A 537 -3.87 3.31 25.06
CA TYR A 537 -2.49 3.13 24.61
C TYR A 537 -2.33 3.34 23.09
N LEU A 538 -3.22 2.73 22.29
CA LEU A 538 -3.27 2.94 20.84
C LEU A 538 -3.52 4.40 20.49
N CYS A 539 -4.54 5.00 21.08
CA CYS A 539 -4.94 6.38 20.78
C CYS A 539 -3.85 7.40 21.14
N ALA A 540 -3.18 7.22 22.28
CA ALA A 540 -2.07 8.09 22.70
C ALA A 540 -0.89 8.02 21.71
N ARG A 541 -0.53 6.83 21.23
CA ARG A 541 0.51 6.65 20.21
C ARG A 541 0.11 7.24 18.85
N ALA A 542 -1.15 7.02 18.43
CA ALA A 542 -1.68 7.59 17.19
C ALA A 542 -1.69 9.12 17.23
N LEU A 543 -2.07 9.72 18.35
CA LEU A 543 -1.98 11.17 18.57
C LEU A 543 -0.53 11.67 18.49
N ALA A 544 0.40 10.97 19.14
CA ALA A 544 1.80 11.38 19.21
C ALA A 544 2.55 11.27 17.88
N THR A 545 2.06 10.45 16.97
CA THR A 545 2.66 10.19 15.66
C THR A 545 1.86 10.78 14.51
N ASP A 546 0.72 11.42 14.80
CA ASP A 546 -0.25 11.90 13.83
C ASP A 546 -0.70 10.80 12.85
N SER A 547 -0.86 9.59 13.38
CA SER A 547 -1.19 8.38 12.62
C SER A 547 -2.68 8.09 12.64
N ALA A 548 -3.13 7.36 11.62
CA ALA A 548 -4.43 6.71 11.62
C ALA A 548 -4.34 5.31 12.25
N TYR A 549 -5.47 4.77 12.64
CA TYR A 549 -5.67 3.37 12.97
C TYR A 549 -7.05 2.91 12.51
N SER A 550 -7.26 1.62 12.45
CA SER A 550 -8.55 1.05 12.12
C SER A 550 -9.00 0.06 13.17
N ILE A 551 -10.31 0.03 13.40
CA ILE A 551 -10.94 -1.01 14.18
C ILE A 551 -11.48 -2.06 13.22
N LEU A 552 -10.99 -3.32 13.35
CA LEU A 552 -11.49 -4.45 12.59
C LEU A 552 -12.42 -5.29 13.47
N THR A 553 -13.68 -5.40 13.07
CA THR A 553 -14.69 -6.15 13.82
C THR A 553 -15.84 -6.59 12.92
N GLY A 554 -16.75 -7.41 13.50
CA GLY A 554 -18.06 -7.67 12.91
C GLY A 554 -19.15 -6.97 13.73
N VAL A 555 -20.29 -6.69 13.11
CA VAL A 555 -21.43 -6.03 13.78
C VAL A 555 -21.84 -6.77 15.06
N ASP A 556 -21.93 -8.10 15.02
CA ASP A 556 -22.32 -8.88 16.19
C ASP A 556 -21.23 -8.95 17.26
N GLY A 557 -19.95 -9.01 16.86
CA GLY A 557 -18.82 -8.97 17.79
C GLY A 557 -18.78 -7.64 18.54
N MET A 558 -18.93 -6.54 17.83
CA MET A 558 -18.89 -5.20 18.41
C MET A 558 -19.98 -4.98 19.48
N ARG A 559 -21.18 -5.51 19.26
CA ARG A 559 -22.29 -5.45 20.24
C ARG A 559 -21.98 -6.14 21.57
N ARG A 560 -21.04 -7.09 21.58
CA ARG A 560 -20.69 -7.89 22.75
C ARG A 560 -19.44 -7.41 23.48
N VAL A 561 -18.77 -6.36 22.99
CA VAL A 561 -17.62 -5.75 23.69
C VAL A 561 -18.09 -5.09 24.98
N PRO A 562 -17.63 -5.51 26.17
CA PRO A 562 -18.20 -5.06 27.44
C PRO A 562 -18.07 -3.55 27.69
N SER A 563 -16.95 -2.96 27.31
CA SER A 563 -16.62 -1.54 27.56
C SER A 563 -16.74 -0.68 26.30
N LEU A 564 -17.55 -1.09 25.31
CA LEU A 564 -17.63 -0.44 24.01
C LEU A 564 -17.86 1.07 24.10
N ASP A 565 -18.82 1.49 24.92
CA ASP A 565 -19.18 2.91 25.05
C ASP A 565 -18.01 3.76 25.57
N ALA A 566 -17.30 3.25 26.56
CA ALA A 566 -16.14 3.92 27.13
C ALA A 566 -14.96 3.98 26.12
N ILE A 567 -14.73 2.88 25.39
CA ILE A 567 -13.70 2.79 24.36
C ILE A 567 -13.98 3.78 23.22
N LEU A 568 -15.19 3.78 22.67
CA LEU A 568 -15.56 4.69 21.59
C LEU A 568 -15.47 6.16 22.01
N HIS A 569 -15.97 6.50 23.18
CA HIS A 569 -15.88 7.87 23.70
C HIS A 569 -14.41 8.31 23.88
N LEU A 570 -13.57 7.42 24.38
CA LEU A 570 -12.14 7.69 24.52
C LEU A 570 -11.47 7.93 23.16
N MET A 571 -11.72 7.06 22.18
CA MET A 571 -11.19 7.20 20.83
C MET A 571 -11.59 8.53 20.19
N GLN A 572 -12.86 8.93 20.32
CA GLN A 572 -13.37 10.21 19.83
C GLN A 572 -12.58 11.41 20.40
N ARG A 573 -12.31 11.39 21.70
CA ARG A 573 -11.59 12.48 22.38
C ARG A 573 -10.16 12.59 21.85
N TYR A 574 -9.44 11.46 21.71
CA TYR A 574 -8.08 11.45 21.15
C TYR A 574 -8.07 11.89 19.69
N GLU A 575 -9.00 11.43 18.84
CA GLU A 575 -9.12 11.88 17.45
C GLU A 575 -9.36 13.41 17.40
N HIS A 576 -10.28 13.92 18.22
CA HIS A 576 -10.52 15.37 18.30
C HIS A 576 -9.25 16.17 18.61
N HIS A 577 -8.49 15.77 19.63
CA HIS A 577 -7.26 16.47 20.02
C HIS A 577 -6.11 16.31 19.00
N LYS A 578 -6.05 15.16 18.32
CA LYS A 578 -5.11 14.94 17.21
C LYS A 578 -5.34 15.94 16.09
N PHE A 579 -6.58 16.11 15.65
CA PHE A 579 -6.93 17.07 14.60
C PHE A 579 -6.81 18.53 15.05
N ALA A 580 -7.09 18.82 16.30
CA ALA A 580 -6.91 20.14 16.87
C ALA A 580 -5.43 20.56 17.06
N GLY A 581 -4.49 19.63 16.95
CA GLY A 581 -3.08 19.90 17.24
C GLY A 581 -2.84 20.34 18.70
N ALA A 582 -3.61 19.77 19.62
CA ALA A 582 -3.71 20.27 21.01
C ALA A 582 -2.41 20.13 21.84
N PHE A 583 -1.44 19.32 21.38
CA PHE A 583 -0.24 18.99 22.15
C PHE A 583 1.03 19.29 21.36
N ASP A 584 2.05 19.78 22.07
CA ASP A 584 3.34 20.12 21.49
C ASP A 584 4.21 18.89 21.15
N GLU A 585 5.25 19.09 20.35
CA GLU A 585 6.12 18.01 19.89
C GLU A 585 6.95 17.40 21.04
N ALA A 586 7.32 18.18 22.05
CA ALA A 586 8.07 17.67 23.20
C ALA A 586 7.26 16.65 24.02
N LEU A 587 5.96 16.88 24.20
CA LEU A 587 5.06 15.90 24.82
C LEU A 587 4.86 14.68 23.92
N LYS A 588 4.63 14.89 22.61
CA LYS A 588 4.49 13.81 21.64
C LYS A 588 5.70 12.89 21.61
N GLU A 589 6.91 13.46 21.67
CA GLU A 589 8.15 12.67 21.74
C GLU A 589 8.19 11.75 22.98
N ARG A 590 7.78 12.25 24.13
CA ARG A 590 7.66 11.45 25.35
C ARG A 590 6.59 10.36 25.25
N ILE A 591 5.46 10.65 24.60
CA ILE A 591 4.39 9.68 24.41
C ILE A 591 4.84 8.53 23.49
N ARG A 592 5.77 8.76 22.57
CA ARG A 592 6.34 7.72 21.69
C ARG A 592 7.28 6.74 22.40
N GLU A 593 7.69 7.01 23.66
CA GLU A 593 8.50 6.07 24.46
C GLU A 593 7.72 4.75 24.67
N PRO A 594 8.31 3.59 24.35
CA PRO A 594 7.63 2.29 24.49
C PRO A 594 7.37 1.93 25.96
N HIS A 595 6.44 1.01 26.18
CA HIS A 595 6.11 0.43 27.49
C HIS A 595 5.72 1.45 28.57
N ARG A 596 5.15 2.58 28.16
CA ARG A 596 4.68 3.62 29.07
C ARG A 596 3.24 3.99 28.75
N ASP A 597 2.38 3.87 29.74
CA ASP A 597 0.99 4.27 29.64
C ASP A 597 0.85 5.79 29.75
N TRP A 598 -0.12 6.33 29.01
CA TRP A 598 -0.47 7.74 29.01
C TRP A 598 -1.99 7.87 29.04
N MET A 599 -2.48 8.85 29.78
CA MET A 599 -3.93 9.07 29.99
C MET A 599 -4.31 10.49 29.64
N LEU A 600 -5.41 10.64 28.90
CA LEU A 600 -6.00 11.93 28.58
C LEU A 600 -6.90 12.38 29.75
N ILE A 601 -6.56 13.52 30.32
CA ILE A 601 -7.33 14.17 31.39
C ILE A 601 -7.99 15.43 30.83
N GLU A 602 -9.30 15.47 30.90
CA GLU A 602 -10.11 16.66 30.55
C GLU A 602 -10.96 17.04 31.75
N ARG A 603 -10.98 18.34 32.07
CA ARG A 603 -11.85 18.91 33.11
C ARG A 603 -12.54 20.14 32.56
N PRO A 604 -13.80 20.39 32.95
CA PRO A 604 -14.49 21.60 32.54
C PRO A 604 -13.71 22.86 32.92
N GLY A 605 -13.39 23.70 31.93
CA GLY A 605 -12.67 24.95 32.12
C GLY A 605 -11.15 24.84 32.28
N GLU A 606 -10.57 23.66 32.12
CA GLU A 606 -9.13 23.43 32.08
C GLU A 606 -8.69 23.01 30.67
N GLU A 607 -7.45 23.32 30.31
CA GLU A 607 -6.81 22.80 29.09
C GLU A 607 -6.62 21.29 29.20
N PRO A 608 -6.84 20.53 28.11
CA PRO A 608 -6.65 19.09 28.11
C PRO A 608 -5.19 18.74 28.38
N ARG A 609 -4.94 17.65 29.10
CA ARG A 609 -3.58 17.17 29.41
C ARG A 609 -3.48 15.68 29.13
N VAL A 610 -2.35 15.27 28.55
CA VAL A 610 -1.96 13.86 28.48
C VAL A 610 -0.83 13.66 29.50
N VAL A 611 -1.05 12.79 30.46
CA VAL A 611 -0.14 12.54 31.57
C VAL A 611 0.33 11.09 31.56
N ALA A 612 1.58 10.88 31.94
CA ALA A 612 2.09 9.52 32.08
C ALA A 612 1.34 8.79 33.22
N ALA A 613 1.08 7.53 32.99
CA ALA A 613 0.42 6.65 33.93
C ALA A 613 1.28 5.39 34.15
N ARG A 614 1.13 4.78 35.31
CA ARG A 614 1.80 3.53 35.64
C ARG A 614 0.74 2.53 36.08
N GLU A 615 0.74 1.37 35.44
CA GLU A 615 -0.07 0.25 35.93
C GLU A 615 0.38 -0.16 37.32
N MET A 616 -0.56 -0.23 38.23
CA MET A 616 -0.30 -0.68 39.61
C MET A 616 -0.44 -2.20 39.67
N PRO A 617 0.56 -2.92 40.22
CA PRO A 617 0.42 -4.35 40.38
C PRO A 617 -0.78 -4.64 41.30
N TYR A 618 -1.67 -5.48 40.82
CA TYR A 618 -2.84 -5.91 41.58
C TYR A 618 -2.40 -6.79 42.75
N VAL A 619 -2.79 -6.40 43.95
CA VAL A 619 -2.50 -7.14 45.18
C VAL A 619 -3.79 -7.83 45.62
N GLY A 620 -3.96 -9.10 45.26
CA GLY A 620 -4.95 -9.93 45.95
C GLY A 620 -5.99 -10.64 45.11
N GLY A 621 -5.75 -11.03 43.85
CA GLY A 621 -6.72 -11.84 43.13
C GLY A 621 -6.30 -12.28 41.74
N THR A 622 -7.01 -13.26 41.21
CA THR A 622 -6.78 -13.86 39.87
C THR A 622 -7.57 -13.19 38.74
N SER A 623 -8.08 -11.97 38.95
CA SER A 623 -8.91 -11.33 37.96
C SER A 623 -8.10 -10.48 36.99
N HIS A 624 -7.99 -10.92 35.73
CA HIS A 624 -7.46 -10.16 34.60
C HIS A 624 -8.33 -8.96 34.20
N LEU A 625 -9.29 -8.57 34.99
CA LEU A 625 -10.43 -7.76 34.61
C LEU A 625 -10.42 -6.37 35.28
N VAL A 626 -9.51 -6.17 36.23
CA VAL A 626 -9.32 -4.88 36.90
C VAL A 626 -7.88 -4.47 36.75
N ARG A 627 -7.65 -3.32 36.11
CA ARG A 627 -6.33 -2.68 36.06
C ARG A 627 -6.45 -1.32 36.71
N ALA A 628 -5.51 -1.01 37.60
CA ALA A 628 -5.43 0.27 38.27
C ALA A 628 -4.19 1.03 37.80
N PHE A 629 -4.34 2.30 37.46
CA PHE A 629 -3.26 3.15 37.00
C PHE A 629 -3.08 4.32 37.97
N MET A 630 -1.84 4.65 38.26
CA MET A 630 -1.47 5.87 38.97
C MET A 630 -0.79 6.82 37.98
N THR A 631 -1.34 8.03 37.84
CA THR A 631 -0.74 9.07 37.01
C THR A 631 0.48 9.67 37.69
N GLU A 632 1.48 10.08 36.94
CA GLU A 632 2.65 10.80 37.46
C GLU A 632 2.29 12.18 38.03
N ALA A 633 1.11 12.69 37.68
CA ALA A 633 0.54 13.88 38.27
C ALA A 633 -0.21 13.61 39.59
N ALA A 634 -0.03 12.46 40.21
CA ALA A 634 -0.74 12.05 41.44
C ALA A 634 -0.47 12.98 42.63
N HIS A 635 0.66 13.70 42.68
CA HIS A 635 0.87 14.77 43.64
C HIS A 635 -0.13 15.92 43.58
N GLN A 636 -0.97 15.95 42.54
CA GLN A 636 -2.14 16.85 42.42
C GLN A 636 -3.48 16.18 42.73
N GLY A 637 -3.46 14.96 43.22
CA GLY A 637 -4.64 14.28 43.75
C GLY A 637 -5.59 13.64 42.71
N VAL A 638 -5.11 13.33 41.50
CA VAL A 638 -5.92 12.63 40.50
C VAL A 638 -5.44 11.19 40.35
N THR A 639 -6.28 10.25 40.71
CA THR A 639 -6.11 8.83 40.44
C THR A 639 -7.26 8.35 39.56
N THR A 640 -6.96 7.75 38.40
CA THR A 640 -7.95 7.18 37.53
C THR A 640 -7.90 5.67 37.67
N VAL A 641 -9.03 5.06 37.88
CA VAL A 641 -9.19 3.60 37.93
C VAL A 641 -10.09 3.20 36.79
N SER A 642 -9.58 2.36 35.88
CA SER A 642 -10.36 1.76 34.81
C SER A 642 -10.87 0.41 35.26
N LEU A 643 -12.18 0.22 35.22
CA LEU A 643 -12.84 -1.03 35.53
C LEU A 643 -13.49 -1.60 34.26
N ALA A 644 -13.14 -2.83 33.91
CA ALA A 644 -13.88 -3.57 32.88
C ALA A 644 -15.00 -4.37 33.58
N PRO A 645 -16.28 -4.14 33.27
CA PRO A 645 -17.36 -4.92 33.86
C PRO A 645 -17.30 -6.37 33.33
N VAL A 646 -17.10 -7.30 34.24
CA VAL A 646 -17.43 -8.70 34.04
C VAL A 646 -18.86 -8.88 34.47
N ARG A 647 -19.62 -9.71 33.77
CA ARG A 647 -21.03 -10.01 34.00
C ARG A 647 -21.44 -9.89 35.48
N GLY A 648 -22.16 -8.83 35.80
CA GLY A 648 -22.69 -8.56 37.15
C GLY A 648 -22.47 -7.10 37.57
N HIS A 649 -23.28 -6.63 38.51
CA HIS A 649 -23.08 -5.35 39.18
C HIS A 649 -22.00 -5.55 40.25
N ALA A 650 -20.90 -4.81 40.16
CA ALA A 650 -19.97 -4.65 41.28
C ALA A 650 -20.08 -3.19 41.74
N GLU A 651 -20.42 -2.97 43.00
CA GLU A 651 -20.22 -1.69 43.67
C GLU A 651 -18.78 -1.69 44.19
N LEU A 652 -18.00 -0.66 43.81
CA LEU A 652 -16.67 -0.45 44.27
C LEU A 652 -16.59 0.85 45.03
N GLU A 653 -16.23 0.79 46.28
CA GLU A 653 -15.99 1.96 47.11
C GLU A 653 -14.51 2.28 47.11
N PHE A 654 -14.16 3.49 46.69
CA PHE A 654 -12.76 3.95 46.67
C PHE A 654 -12.49 4.89 47.82
N SER A 655 -11.52 4.58 48.62
CA SER A 655 -10.88 5.52 49.53
C SER A 655 -9.53 5.97 48.96
N LEU A 656 -9.41 7.23 48.60
CA LEU A 656 -8.16 7.83 48.13
C LEU A 656 -7.35 8.36 49.32
N ASP A 657 -6.35 7.58 49.73
CA ASP A 657 -5.22 8.13 50.47
C ASP A 657 -4.18 8.58 49.44
N PRO A 658 -3.70 9.83 49.42
CA PRO A 658 -2.64 10.27 48.53
C PRO A 658 -1.35 9.45 48.62
N ARG A 659 -1.23 8.54 49.53
CA ARG A 659 -0.09 7.64 49.73
C ARG A 659 -0.37 6.15 49.51
N ARG A 660 -1.63 5.75 49.41
CA ARG A 660 -2.04 4.35 49.23
C ARG A 660 -3.40 4.28 48.55
N LEU A 661 -3.48 3.44 47.55
CA LEU A 661 -4.76 2.97 47.02
C LEU A 661 -5.16 1.75 47.85
N THR A 662 -6.26 1.80 48.56
CA THR A 662 -6.80 0.65 49.27
C THR A 662 -8.13 0.26 48.64
N PHE A 663 -8.21 -0.98 48.15
CA PHE A 663 -9.49 -1.58 47.74
C PHE A 663 -10.09 -2.26 48.94
N THR A 664 -11.34 -1.97 49.23
CA THR A 664 -12.18 -2.77 50.14
C THR A 664 -13.26 -3.46 49.32
N ASP A 665 -13.43 -4.77 49.54
CA ASP A 665 -14.43 -5.59 48.88
C ASP A 665 -15.85 -5.11 49.19
#